data_de809fce0821b16e2d1eff5ae9d00f54
#
_entry.id   de809fce0821b16e2d1eff5ae9d00f54
#
_cell.length_a   1.000
_cell.length_b   1.000
_cell.length_c   1.000
_cell.angle_alpha   90.00
_cell.angle_beta   90.00
_cell.angle_gamma   90.00
#
_symmetry.space_group_name_H-M   'P 1'
#
loop_
_entity.id
_entity.type
_entity.pdbx_description
1 polymer ?
#
loop_
_entity_poly.entity_id
_entity_poly.type
_entity_poly.pdbx_seq_one_letter_code
_entity_poly.pdbx_strand_id
1 'polypeptide(L)'
;MNHSKLLLFVFVLVCLCCTACTTDKDTRPVIDMNTKWAFFRGDVENGAAADADVTAWMPVSLPHIMQLETKHCGGNSIYDGVGWYRRYFKMPAQARDKRVVVEFEGVMTNCEVYLNGEKITEHHGGYMGFVADITDRIDRKGTNVLAVRVSAEYDKLTPPGKPQERMDFYYYSGIYRDVRMVITDKIYITDPLQEDIVAGGGQFVTFPEVSEEKATVHVATHVRNLTEEDAELQLLSQLCDSTGKVVAEATTPLAVKAQRGQTAEQDFAVASPALWHPYHPSLYTLRTQVLKGTQVVDETTKQVGIRTIRYTAEEGFFINGKHLYMRGANRHQAFPNVGDAASNSMQVRDVLNLKRGGYNAVRAAHYPSDPAFLDACDRYGLLVVECIPGWQFFNPDTTFVNRLFDVGRKMIRRDRNHPSVVLWETALNESRYPVSLAEDLQKMAHAEMPGDQMYTAGDYLGHADMEHCYDVFYKQVKGYPKNGDVMSNFREDFIAIKPVFTREWGDGAGPKPRVSLKENEQEQLRQCFSRIEQLNGNGYFDWCMLDANPNMGGHFLWSYNDYARGSEDETMYCGVVDMNRYPKFSYYMLQSMRDKSISQSGLYEGPMVFVASYNMAEEFFSSTNQITVFSNCDEVRLYRNDKLIGTQTREERTLLYRSIVEKGGSPLFIFDAGGYEKGTLKAEALIDGKVVATHSVRTPEAADRLVVDIKTDGIVPVADGSDMIPVYFKVCDKNGTLVSNSRQKVAIRVSGEGVLVGDTIRRIGINPQEVEGGVGFAFVRTTGKAGKIVVEATADGLMAGKAEVQTKAFEGNSLRDGEHAPFLGKEEDDVVVKPSSWQQRVLKKPRLKIASVKTESTQEGYPVSNITDNDDRSWWIAGDGHLPHIIVVELEKTTWVTASRIVFQKDSSSYKHKVETSKDGKEWVTLYERECTGWEFKPMTVDRYVKYLRLTIEGVSEGRAGLGEISLY
;
A
#
# COMPACT_ATOMS: atom_id res chain seq x y z
N MET A 1 -69.50 20.41 11.57
CA MET A 1 -68.20 20.48 12.34
C MET A 1 -67.46 19.17 12.09
N ASN A 2 -66.82 19.17 11.13
CA ASN A 2 -65.44 19.13 10.71
C ASN A 2 -64.72 17.85 11.06
N HIS A 3 -64.91 16.84 10.19
CA HIS A 3 -64.03 15.65 10.09
C HIS A 3 -62.56 16.01 9.76
N SER A 4 -62.31 17.22 9.23
CA SER A 4 -60.95 17.70 8.90
C SER A 4 -60.11 18.10 10.11
N LYS A 5 -60.67 18.40 11.25
CA LYS A 5 -59.90 18.71 12.47
C LYS A 5 -59.49 17.47 13.27
N LEU A 6 -60.20 16.34 13.07
CA LEU A 6 -59.83 15.07 13.72
C LEU A 6 -58.68 14.39 12.97
N LEU A 7 -58.64 14.50 11.64
CA LEU A 7 -57.50 13.98 10.84
C LEU A 7 -56.20 14.76 11.07
N LEU A 8 -56.31 16.10 11.30
CA LEU A 8 -55.11 16.93 11.58
C LEU A 8 -54.55 16.64 12.99
N PHE A 9 -55.40 16.26 13.96
CA PHE A 9 -54.92 15.91 15.30
C PHE A 9 -54.30 14.50 15.36
N VAL A 10 -54.79 13.55 14.58
CA VAL A 10 -54.21 12.21 14.45
C VAL A 10 -52.90 12.26 13.67
N PHE A 11 -52.80 13.11 12.64
CA PHE A 11 -51.56 13.31 11.90
C PHE A 11 -50.47 14.02 12.72
N VAL A 12 -50.84 14.98 13.56
CA VAL A 12 -49.91 15.65 14.49
C VAL A 12 -49.50 14.73 15.63
N LEU A 13 -50.38 13.82 16.10
CA LEU A 13 -50.01 12.85 17.14
C LEU A 13 -49.14 11.72 16.60
N VAL A 14 -49.33 11.30 15.33
CA VAL A 14 -48.44 10.30 14.66
C VAL A 14 -47.10 10.93 14.28
N CYS A 15 -47.04 12.21 13.89
CA CYS A 15 -45.78 12.91 13.69
C CYS A 15 -45.02 13.26 14.98
N LEU A 16 -45.72 13.36 16.13
CA LEU A 16 -45.08 13.58 17.43
C LEU A 16 -44.54 12.30 18.07
N CYS A 17 -44.94 11.12 17.61
CA CYS A 17 -44.33 9.85 18.01
C CYS A 17 -43.09 9.50 17.19
N CYS A 18 -42.84 10.17 16.06
CA CYS A 18 -41.62 9.96 15.24
C CYS A 18 -40.48 10.98 15.49
N THR A 19 -40.64 11.91 16.44
CA THR A 19 -39.65 12.95 16.76
C THR A 19 -39.08 12.86 18.17
N ALA A 20 -39.16 11.69 18.80
CA ALA A 20 -38.40 11.39 20.01
C ALA A 20 -37.25 10.39 19.66
N CYS A 21 -36.51 10.65 18.58
CA CYS A 21 -35.12 10.32 18.60
C CYS A 21 -34.45 11.33 19.52
N THR A 22 -34.50 11.05 20.82
CA THR A 22 -33.54 11.61 21.75
C THR A 22 -32.18 11.40 21.14
N THR A 23 -31.38 12.44 21.01
CA THR A 23 -29.95 12.32 20.78
C THR A 23 -29.44 11.39 21.85
N ASP A 24 -29.27 10.09 21.48
CA ASP A 24 -28.59 9.12 22.33
C ASP A 24 -27.22 9.74 22.65
N LYS A 25 -26.94 9.87 23.94
CA LYS A 25 -25.61 10.28 24.39
C LYS A 25 -24.67 9.27 23.77
N ASP A 26 -23.74 9.75 22.96
CA ASP A 26 -22.68 8.90 22.41
C ASP A 26 -22.02 8.12 23.57
N THR A 27 -22.32 6.81 23.64
CA THR A 27 -21.90 5.96 24.76
C THR A 27 -20.45 5.53 24.61
N ARG A 28 -19.91 5.64 23.37
CA ARG A 28 -18.51 5.35 23.01
C ARG A 28 -17.93 6.49 22.16
N PRO A 29 -17.66 7.66 22.74
CA PRO A 29 -17.04 8.74 22.00
C PRO A 29 -15.69 8.31 21.42
N VAL A 30 -15.55 8.46 20.11
CA VAL A 30 -14.28 8.35 19.39
C VAL A 30 -13.84 9.75 19.04
N ILE A 31 -12.64 10.11 19.49
CA ILE A 31 -12.12 11.48 19.34
C ILE A 31 -10.89 11.44 18.46
N ASP A 32 -10.91 12.18 17.37
CA ASP A 32 -9.76 12.37 16.49
C ASP A 32 -8.61 13.07 17.22
N MET A 33 -7.41 12.51 17.11
CA MET A 33 -6.20 13.06 17.70
C MET A 33 -5.14 13.42 16.65
N ASN A 34 -5.45 13.43 15.37
CA ASN A 34 -4.48 13.60 14.29
C ASN A 34 -3.84 15.00 14.23
N THR A 35 -4.45 16.01 14.80
CA THR A 35 -3.93 17.37 14.71
C THR A 35 -3.17 17.82 15.97
N LYS A 36 -2.35 18.88 15.82
CA LYS A 36 -1.68 19.59 16.92
C LYS A 36 -0.65 18.75 17.67
N TRP A 37 0.06 17.94 16.96
CA TRP A 37 1.26 17.30 17.48
C TRP A 37 2.48 18.21 17.36
N ALA A 38 3.39 18.11 18.33
CA ALA A 38 4.74 18.60 18.20
C ALA A 38 5.66 17.44 17.84
N PHE A 39 6.54 17.64 16.87
CA PHE A 39 7.49 16.65 16.40
C PHE A 39 8.92 17.16 16.50
N PHE A 40 9.83 16.28 16.93
CA PHE A 40 11.27 16.53 16.91
C PHE A 40 12.00 15.33 16.29
N ARG A 41 12.83 15.61 15.28
CA ARG A 41 13.69 14.59 14.68
C ARG A 41 15.00 14.49 15.43
N GLY A 42 15.21 13.44 16.14
CA GLY A 42 16.35 13.17 16.99
C GLY A 42 15.91 12.59 18.32
N ASP A 43 16.85 12.03 19.09
CA ASP A 43 16.56 11.64 20.45
C ASP A 43 16.70 12.83 21.39
N VAL A 44 15.84 12.92 22.38
CA VAL A 44 15.80 14.02 23.35
C VAL A 44 15.90 13.42 24.74
N GLU A 45 16.93 13.82 25.49
CA GLU A 45 17.03 13.48 26.91
C GLU A 45 15.80 14.00 27.65
N ASN A 46 15.12 13.13 28.38
CA ASN A 46 13.87 13.43 29.09
C ASN A 46 12.70 13.86 28.16
N GLY A 47 12.71 13.46 26.88
CA GLY A 47 11.65 13.80 25.91
C GLY A 47 10.24 13.36 26.33
N ALA A 48 10.12 12.42 27.25
CA ALA A 48 8.85 11.98 27.85
C ALA A 48 8.35 12.90 28.97
N ALA A 49 9.22 13.70 29.61
CA ALA A 49 8.86 14.52 30.76
C ALA A 49 7.77 15.55 30.42
N ALA A 50 6.81 15.74 31.30
CA ALA A 50 5.69 16.65 31.05
C ALA A 50 6.13 18.11 30.79
N ASP A 51 7.22 18.53 31.40
CA ASP A 51 7.84 19.86 31.32
C ASP A 51 9.01 19.94 30.32
N ALA A 52 9.18 18.94 29.42
CA ALA A 52 10.22 18.99 28.41
C ALA A 52 10.08 20.23 27.52
N ASP A 53 11.23 20.86 27.21
CA ASP A 53 11.27 22.03 26.34
C ASP A 53 10.95 21.61 24.89
N VAL A 54 9.83 22.14 24.38
CA VAL A 54 9.36 21.89 23.00
C VAL A 54 9.47 23.11 22.08
N THR A 55 10.21 24.14 22.48
CA THR A 55 10.33 25.38 21.69
C THR A 55 10.96 25.17 20.33
N ALA A 56 11.82 24.17 20.17
CA ALA A 56 12.45 23.77 18.91
C ALA A 56 11.66 22.68 18.13
N TRP A 57 10.51 22.25 18.63
CA TRP A 57 9.73 21.20 17.99
C TRP A 57 8.79 21.78 16.92
N MET A 58 8.54 20.98 15.90
CA MET A 58 7.72 21.38 14.76
C MET A 58 6.25 21.01 14.98
N PRO A 59 5.29 21.87 14.63
CA PRO A 59 3.90 21.51 14.60
C PRO A 59 3.62 20.57 13.41
N VAL A 60 3.00 19.42 13.67
CA VAL A 60 2.62 18.46 12.63
C VAL A 60 1.20 17.97 12.83
N SER A 61 0.58 17.53 11.74
CA SER A 61 -0.64 16.71 11.74
C SER A 61 -0.33 15.30 11.29
N LEU A 62 -1.02 14.32 11.85
CA LEU A 62 -0.97 12.93 11.43
C LEU A 62 -1.98 12.70 10.26
N PRO A 63 -1.74 11.73 9.42
CA PRO A 63 -0.54 10.88 9.32
C PRO A 63 0.75 11.66 9.02
N HIS A 64 1.88 11.24 9.60
CA HIS A 64 3.16 11.93 9.45
C HIS A 64 4.34 10.96 9.41
N ILE A 65 5.32 11.24 8.55
CA ILE A 65 6.61 10.53 8.51
C ILE A 65 7.73 11.42 9.04
N MET A 66 8.73 10.80 9.66
CA MET A 66 9.85 11.54 10.28
C MET A 66 10.77 12.25 9.28
N GLN A 67 10.69 11.87 8.01
CA GLN A 67 11.46 12.51 6.94
C GLN A 67 10.58 12.62 5.70
N LEU A 68 10.43 13.83 5.18
CA LEU A 68 9.76 14.03 3.90
C LEU A 68 10.68 13.63 2.75
N GLU A 69 10.09 13.03 1.74
CA GLU A 69 10.77 12.50 0.57
C GLU A 69 10.60 13.39 -0.64
N THR A 70 11.59 13.37 -1.53
CA THR A 70 11.46 13.99 -2.84
C THR A 70 10.48 13.20 -3.71
N LYS A 71 10.04 13.77 -4.82
CA LYS A 71 9.18 13.08 -5.79
C LYS A 71 9.79 11.79 -6.36
N HIS A 72 11.10 11.66 -6.31
CA HIS A 72 11.88 10.52 -6.77
C HIS A 72 12.43 9.73 -5.59
N CYS A 73 11.63 9.50 -4.57
CA CYS A 73 12.02 8.83 -3.35
C CYS A 73 13.00 7.68 -3.60
N GLY A 74 14.27 7.95 -3.51
CA GLY A 74 15.34 6.97 -3.67
C GLY A 74 15.86 6.53 -2.32
N GLY A 75 16.21 5.26 -2.17
CA GLY A 75 16.61 4.61 -0.92
C GLY A 75 17.79 5.23 -0.17
N ASN A 76 18.41 6.27 -0.71
CA ASN A 76 19.55 6.94 -0.09
C ASN A 76 19.19 8.08 0.87
N SER A 77 17.91 8.35 1.06
CA SER A 77 17.43 9.41 1.94
C SER A 77 16.83 8.91 3.24
N ILE A 78 17.09 7.65 3.62
CA ILE A 78 16.52 7.00 4.80
C ILE A 78 16.98 7.70 6.07
N TYR A 79 16.02 8.08 6.91
CA TYR A 79 16.28 8.45 8.29
C TYR A 79 16.21 7.20 9.17
N ASP A 80 17.35 6.81 9.76
CA ASP A 80 17.52 5.62 10.59
C ASP A 80 17.70 5.95 12.10
N GLY A 81 17.11 7.04 12.54
CA GLY A 81 17.25 7.53 13.90
C GLY A 81 15.94 7.53 14.68
N VAL A 82 15.93 8.28 15.75
CA VAL A 82 14.79 8.43 16.67
C VAL A 82 14.04 9.73 16.38
N GLY A 83 12.74 9.71 16.53
CA GLY A 83 11.90 10.90 16.54
C GLY A 83 10.92 10.89 17.71
N TRP A 84 10.57 12.06 18.18
CA TRP A 84 9.62 12.24 19.24
C TRP A 84 8.40 13.00 18.76
N TYR A 85 7.23 12.53 19.21
CA TYR A 85 5.93 13.18 18.99
C TYR A 85 5.31 13.53 20.33
N ARG A 86 4.69 14.69 20.46
CA ARG A 86 3.99 15.11 21.69
C ARG A 86 2.64 15.72 21.35
N ARG A 87 1.62 15.37 22.12
CA ARG A 87 0.26 15.91 22.02
C ARG A 87 -0.20 16.34 23.41
N TYR A 88 -0.59 17.61 23.51
CA TYR A 88 -1.15 18.18 24.73
C TYR A 88 -2.67 18.16 24.62
N PHE A 89 -3.35 17.73 25.68
CA PHE A 89 -4.81 17.65 25.65
C PHE A 89 -5.40 17.74 27.05
N LYS A 90 -6.69 18.16 27.10
CA LYS A 90 -7.54 18.12 28.30
C LYS A 90 -8.66 17.13 28.08
N MET A 91 -9.03 16.42 29.13
CA MET A 91 -10.10 15.46 29.04
C MET A 91 -11.45 16.12 28.85
N PRO A 92 -12.30 15.62 27.96
CA PRO A 92 -13.69 16.07 27.89
C PRO A 92 -14.46 15.62 29.14
N ALA A 93 -15.50 16.38 29.49
CA ALA A 93 -16.30 16.11 30.69
C ALA A 93 -16.94 14.69 30.67
N GLN A 94 -17.21 14.17 29.49
CA GLN A 94 -17.77 12.82 29.26
C GLN A 94 -16.86 11.70 29.74
N ALA A 95 -15.54 11.94 29.84
CA ALA A 95 -14.56 10.95 30.26
C ALA A 95 -14.47 10.75 31.78
N ARG A 96 -15.26 11.48 32.57
CA ARG A 96 -15.27 11.35 34.02
C ARG A 96 -15.68 9.92 34.41
N ASP A 97 -14.87 9.25 35.19
CA ASP A 97 -15.10 7.88 35.68
C ASP A 97 -15.23 6.80 34.57
N LYS A 98 -14.82 7.14 33.35
CA LYS A 98 -14.83 6.25 32.19
C LYS A 98 -13.45 5.64 31.93
N ARG A 99 -13.42 4.53 31.21
CA ARG A 99 -12.22 3.97 30.60
C ARG A 99 -11.80 4.84 29.41
N VAL A 100 -10.51 5.09 29.27
CA VAL A 100 -9.93 5.90 28.20
C VAL A 100 -8.72 5.20 27.60
N VAL A 101 -8.77 4.99 26.29
CA VAL A 101 -7.65 4.43 25.56
C VAL A 101 -7.26 5.31 24.38
N VAL A 102 -6.00 5.21 23.97
CA VAL A 102 -5.50 5.80 22.73
C VAL A 102 -5.18 4.65 21.78
N GLU A 103 -5.82 4.65 20.63
CA GLU A 103 -5.61 3.70 19.56
C GLU A 103 -4.69 4.32 18.51
N PHE A 104 -3.61 3.61 18.18
CA PHE A 104 -2.70 3.95 17.10
C PHE A 104 -2.89 2.93 15.99
N GLU A 105 -3.21 3.37 14.79
CA GLU A 105 -3.41 2.47 13.65
C GLU A 105 -2.10 2.00 13.02
N GLY A 106 -1.02 2.77 13.18
CA GLY A 106 0.31 2.38 12.72
C GLY A 106 1.41 3.35 13.13
N VAL A 107 2.47 2.82 13.75
CA VAL A 107 3.68 3.58 14.13
C VAL A 107 4.91 2.78 13.68
N MET A 108 5.64 3.27 12.71
CA MET A 108 6.78 2.58 12.10
C MET A 108 8.11 3.08 12.68
N THR A 109 9.01 2.22 13.22
CA THR A 109 8.95 0.75 13.25
C THR A 109 8.70 0.24 14.66
N ASN A 110 9.38 0.80 15.66
CA ASN A 110 9.24 0.49 17.09
C ASN A 110 8.91 1.78 17.83
N CYS A 111 8.09 1.72 18.86
CA CYS A 111 7.78 2.91 19.63
C CYS A 111 7.54 2.63 21.11
N GLU A 112 7.73 3.69 21.91
CA GLU A 112 7.37 3.74 23.32
C GLU A 112 6.38 4.89 23.52
N VAL A 113 5.30 4.63 24.25
CA VAL A 113 4.23 5.60 24.52
C VAL A 113 4.27 5.99 26.00
N TYR A 114 4.24 7.28 26.27
CA TYR A 114 4.29 7.86 27.60
C TYR A 114 3.10 8.79 27.82
N LEU A 115 2.55 8.80 29.01
CA LEU A 115 1.58 9.79 29.47
C LEU A 115 2.12 10.51 30.70
N ASN A 116 2.19 11.85 30.64
CA ASN A 116 2.64 12.70 31.74
C ASN A 116 4.02 12.28 32.31
N GLY A 117 4.90 11.74 31.46
CA GLY A 117 6.24 11.30 31.81
C GLY A 117 6.36 9.81 32.20
N GLU A 118 5.25 9.11 32.41
CA GLU A 118 5.23 7.67 32.70
C GLU A 118 5.07 6.83 31.44
N LYS A 119 5.87 5.78 31.29
CA LYS A 119 5.73 4.81 30.19
C LYS A 119 4.45 4.01 30.37
N ILE A 120 3.59 4.02 29.33
CA ILE A 120 2.33 3.29 29.29
C ILE A 120 2.51 1.93 28.62
N THR A 121 3.14 1.93 27.42
CA THR A 121 3.33 0.74 26.61
C THR A 121 4.48 0.92 25.64
N GLU A 122 4.89 -0.17 25.03
CA GLU A 122 5.77 -0.20 23.86
C GLU A 122 5.15 -1.06 22.77
N HIS A 123 5.53 -0.82 21.54
CA HIS A 123 5.05 -1.58 20.38
C HIS A 123 6.18 -1.83 19.40
N HIS A 124 6.18 -3.03 18.81
CA HIS A 124 7.13 -3.49 17.81
C HIS A 124 6.41 -3.93 16.55
N GLY A 125 6.81 -3.37 15.40
CA GLY A 125 6.18 -3.65 14.11
C GLY A 125 5.17 -2.57 13.70
N GLY A 126 5.43 -1.89 12.59
CA GLY A 126 4.71 -0.68 12.22
C GLY A 126 3.40 -0.88 11.48
N TYR A 127 3.14 -2.06 10.92
CA TYR A 127 1.99 -2.26 10.03
C TYR A 127 0.68 -2.59 10.74
N MET A 128 0.76 -3.00 12.01
CA MET A 128 -0.42 -3.23 12.82
C MET A 128 -0.57 -2.16 13.89
N GLY A 129 -1.83 -1.85 14.19
CA GLY A 129 -2.17 -0.94 15.27
C GLY A 129 -2.05 -1.58 16.65
N PHE A 130 -2.11 -0.73 17.66
CA PHE A 130 -2.12 -1.12 19.07
C PHE A 130 -2.92 -0.13 19.91
N VAL A 131 -3.26 -0.54 21.12
CA VAL A 131 -4.05 0.24 22.06
C VAL A 131 -3.22 0.56 23.31
N ALA A 132 -3.13 1.83 23.66
CA ALA A 132 -2.54 2.33 24.89
C ALA A 132 -3.65 2.67 25.90
N ASP A 133 -3.81 1.89 26.95
CA ASP A 133 -4.78 2.17 28.03
C ASP A 133 -4.21 3.21 29.00
N ILE A 134 -4.82 4.38 29.03
CA ILE A 134 -4.39 5.52 29.83
C ILE A 134 -5.30 5.80 31.02
N THR A 135 -6.29 4.94 31.27
CA THR A 135 -7.38 5.13 32.23
C THR A 135 -6.93 5.55 33.61
N ASP A 136 -5.93 4.86 34.16
CA ASP A 136 -5.48 5.03 35.55
C ASP A 136 -4.41 6.13 35.72
N ARG A 137 -3.82 6.59 34.61
CA ARG A 137 -2.71 7.57 34.63
C ARG A 137 -3.10 8.95 34.11
N ILE A 138 -4.32 9.09 33.62
CA ILE A 138 -4.80 10.32 33.03
C ILE A 138 -5.16 11.35 34.11
N ASP A 139 -4.66 12.58 33.98
CA ASP A 139 -5.16 13.69 34.77
C ASP A 139 -6.50 14.16 34.17
N ARG A 140 -7.59 13.93 34.87
CA ARG A 140 -8.93 14.25 34.44
C ARG A 140 -9.29 15.72 34.55
N LYS A 141 -8.47 16.53 35.19
CA LYS A 141 -8.71 17.99 35.45
C LYS A 141 -7.68 18.89 34.77
N GLY A 142 -6.44 18.42 34.71
CA GLY A 142 -5.31 19.16 34.15
C GLY A 142 -5.08 18.93 32.68
N THR A 143 -3.96 19.42 32.20
CA THR A 143 -3.43 19.12 30.86
C THR A 143 -2.62 17.85 30.91
N ASN A 144 -2.92 16.92 30.00
CA ASN A 144 -2.14 15.71 29.80
C ASN A 144 -1.17 15.89 28.65
N VAL A 145 -0.04 15.19 28.73
CA VAL A 145 0.97 15.12 27.67
C VAL A 145 1.14 13.67 27.26
N LEU A 146 0.68 13.34 26.06
CA LEU A 146 0.98 12.09 25.39
C LEU A 146 2.28 12.28 24.62
N ALA A 147 3.31 11.52 24.94
CA ALA A 147 4.58 11.52 24.23
C ALA A 147 4.85 10.15 23.62
N VAL A 148 5.33 10.13 22.38
CA VAL A 148 5.66 8.91 21.64
C VAL A 148 7.07 9.02 21.11
N ARG A 149 7.95 8.13 21.58
CA ARG A 149 9.30 7.96 21.06
C ARG A 149 9.24 6.91 19.96
N VAL A 150 9.60 7.27 18.76
CA VAL A 150 9.58 6.39 17.59
C VAL A 150 11.02 6.12 17.15
N SER A 151 11.39 4.85 17.01
CA SER A 151 12.70 4.45 16.48
C SER A 151 12.54 3.92 15.04
N ALA A 152 13.30 4.53 14.15
CA ALA A 152 13.52 4.07 12.78
C ALA A 152 14.81 3.23 12.64
N GLU A 153 15.52 3.00 13.74
CA GLU A 153 16.75 2.23 13.75
C GLU A 153 16.50 0.80 13.29
N TYR A 154 17.44 0.28 12.52
CA TYR A 154 17.33 -1.08 12.00
C TYR A 154 17.17 -2.11 13.13
N ASP A 155 16.11 -2.89 13.07
CA ASP A 155 15.83 -3.99 14.00
C ASP A 155 15.54 -5.28 13.23
N LYS A 156 16.53 -6.19 13.21
CA LYS A 156 16.38 -7.52 12.56
C LYS A 156 15.40 -8.45 13.28
N LEU A 157 14.95 -8.08 14.48
CA LEU A 157 14.01 -8.87 15.28
C LEU A 157 12.56 -8.40 15.15
N THR A 158 12.32 -7.34 14.37
CA THR A 158 10.97 -6.85 14.09
C THR A 158 10.65 -7.00 12.58
N PRO A 159 9.61 -7.77 12.18
CA PRO A 159 9.21 -7.87 10.77
C PRO A 159 8.95 -6.49 10.12
N PRO A 160 9.40 -6.27 8.87
CA PRO A 160 9.97 -7.22 7.91
C PRO A 160 11.42 -7.65 8.19
N GLY A 161 12.14 -7.01 9.09
CA GLY A 161 13.46 -7.39 9.61
C GLY A 161 14.63 -7.26 8.64
N LYS A 162 14.37 -7.10 7.35
CA LYS A 162 15.38 -6.89 6.31
C LYS A 162 15.84 -5.43 6.33
N PRO A 163 17.16 -5.14 6.19
CA PRO A 163 17.63 -3.76 6.06
C PRO A 163 16.96 -3.03 4.91
N GLN A 164 16.56 -1.78 5.12
CA GLN A 164 15.84 -1.00 4.10
C GLN A 164 16.62 -0.85 2.81
N GLU A 165 17.92 -0.65 2.89
CA GLU A 165 18.82 -0.54 1.73
C GLU A 165 18.91 -1.80 0.86
N ARG A 166 18.25 -2.90 1.27
CA ARG A 166 18.10 -4.14 0.49
C ARG A 166 16.65 -4.54 0.24
N MET A 167 15.70 -3.70 0.62
CA MET A 167 14.28 -3.94 0.38
C MET A 167 13.91 -3.58 -1.07
N ASP A 168 13.02 -4.34 -1.65
CA ASP A 168 12.40 -3.98 -2.93
C ASP A 168 11.39 -2.83 -2.79
N PHE A 169 10.93 -2.58 -1.59
CA PHE A 169 10.07 -1.44 -1.26
C PHE A 169 10.65 -0.66 -0.08
N TYR A 170 10.08 0.50 0.16
CA TYR A 170 10.46 1.40 1.22
C TYR A 170 9.38 1.44 2.29
N TYR A 171 9.74 1.52 3.57
CA TYR A 171 8.83 1.84 4.64
C TYR A 171 9.28 3.10 5.39
N TYR A 172 8.33 3.96 5.68
CA TYR A 172 8.60 5.31 6.19
C TYR A 172 8.28 5.37 7.68
N SER A 173 9.25 5.77 8.47
CA SER A 173 9.11 5.82 9.92
C SER A 173 8.35 7.05 10.38
N GLY A 174 7.55 6.87 11.43
CA GLY A 174 6.72 7.91 12.02
C GLY A 174 5.37 7.36 12.50
N ILE A 175 4.52 8.24 12.99
CA ILE A 175 3.09 7.95 13.24
C ILE A 175 2.36 8.16 11.90
N TYR A 176 2.35 7.13 11.06
CA TYR A 176 1.98 7.26 9.65
C TYR A 176 0.54 6.86 9.31
N ARG A 177 -0.24 6.50 10.35
CA ARG A 177 -1.69 6.26 10.29
C ARG A 177 -2.38 7.03 11.40
N ASP A 178 -3.69 6.91 11.46
CA ASP A 178 -4.52 7.67 12.38
C ASP A 178 -4.27 7.34 13.85
N VAL A 179 -4.49 8.34 14.71
CA VAL A 179 -4.54 8.21 16.17
C VAL A 179 -5.88 8.73 16.68
N ARG A 180 -6.54 7.95 17.52
CA ARG A 180 -7.81 8.32 18.11
C ARG A 180 -7.88 7.96 19.59
N MET A 181 -8.63 8.72 20.34
CA MET A 181 -8.99 8.41 21.72
C MET A 181 -10.37 7.80 21.75
N VAL A 182 -10.52 6.65 22.40
CA VAL A 182 -11.80 5.97 22.61
C VAL A 182 -12.15 6.02 24.08
N ILE A 183 -13.36 6.49 24.38
CA ILE A 183 -13.89 6.56 25.74
C ILE A 183 -15.04 5.59 25.87
N THR A 184 -14.95 4.64 26.80
CA THR A 184 -16.00 3.63 27.05
C THR A 184 -16.43 3.63 28.50
N ASP A 185 -17.55 3.03 28.78
CA ASP A 185 -17.89 2.61 30.15
C ASP A 185 -16.88 1.60 30.66
N LYS A 186 -16.92 1.27 31.96
CA LYS A 186 -16.19 0.16 32.54
C LYS A 186 -16.77 -1.21 32.13
N ILE A 187 -17.99 -1.22 31.59
CA ILE A 187 -18.61 -2.36 30.92
C ILE A 187 -18.68 -2.04 29.45
N TYR A 188 -17.92 -2.76 28.61
CA TYR A 188 -17.76 -2.39 27.20
C TYR A 188 -17.50 -3.60 26.30
N ILE A 189 -17.82 -3.47 25.02
CA ILE A 189 -17.42 -4.40 23.97
C ILE A 189 -15.93 -4.20 23.73
N THR A 190 -15.15 -5.27 23.80
CA THR A 190 -13.69 -5.20 23.76
C THR A 190 -13.12 -4.88 22.38
N ASP A 191 -11.85 -4.55 22.34
CA ASP A 191 -11.07 -4.42 21.11
C ASP A 191 -10.36 -5.75 20.83
N PRO A 192 -10.41 -6.32 19.61
CA PRO A 192 -9.80 -7.60 19.29
C PRO A 192 -8.26 -7.57 19.26
N LEU A 193 -7.64 -6.38 19.11
CA LEU A 193 -6.18 -6.22 19.18
C LEU A 193 -5.67 -6.18 20.62
N GLN A 194 -6.50 -5.74 21.56
CA GLN A 194 -6.16 -5.66 22.97
C GLN A 194 -6.45 -6.95 23.72
N GLU A 195 -7.57 -7.61 23.38
CA GLU A 195 -7.95 -8.89 23.98
C GLU A 195 -7.28 -10.04 23.22
N ASP A 196 -6.34 -10.73 23.81
CA ASP A 196 -5.66 -11.86 23.18
C ASP A 196 -6.53 -13.14 23.25
N ILE A 197 -7.65 -13.14 22.52
CA ILE A 197 -8.62 -14.24 22.44
C ILE A 197 -8.61 -14.81 21.04
N VAL A 198 -8.22 -16.08 20.89
CA VAL A 198 -8.24 -16.80 19.62
C VAL A 198 -9.67 -16.92 19.12
N ALA A 199 -9.90 -16.60 17.84
CA ALA A 199 -11.23 -16.55 17.20
C ALA A 199 -12.26 -15.73 18.01
N GLY A 200 -11.81 -14.71 18.75
CA GLY A 200 -12.65 -13.93 19.66
C GLY A 200 -12.13 -12.51 19.86
N GLY A 201 -12.63 -11.86 20.92
CA GLY A 201 -12.37 -10.45 21.17
C GLY A 201 -13.16 -9.52 20.25
N GLY A 202 -13.66 -8.41 20.77
CA GLY A 202 -14.52 -7.51 20.01
C GLY A 202 -15.76 -8.20 19.47
N GLN A 203 -16.03 -8.00 18.19
CA GLN A 203 -17.09 -8.67 17.46
C GLN A 203 -16.49 -9.53 16.35
N PHE A 204 -16.94 -10.76 16.26
CA PHE A 204 -16.60 -11.67 15.16
C PHE A 204 -17.89 -12.11 14.48
N VAL A 205 -18.01 -11.82 13.19
CA VAL A 205 -19.20 -12.08 12.37
C VAL A 205 -18.89 -13.15 11.36
N THR A 206 -19.71 -14.20 11.32
CA THR A 206 -19.61 -15.28 10.34
C THR A 206 -20.96 -15.58 9.71
N PHE A 207 -20.96 -16.30 8.60
CA PHE A 207 -22.17 -16.62 7.83
C PHE A 207 -22.24 -18.12 7.58
N PRO A 208 -22.73 -18.92 8.57
CA PRO A 208 -22.75 -20.38 8.47
C PRO A 208 -23.60 -20.92 7.32
N GLU A 209 -24.65 -20.22 6.95
CA GLU A 209 -25.54 -20.58 5.86
C GLU A 209 -25.85 -19.34 5.02
N VAL A 210 -25.62 -19.39 3.71
CA VAL A 210 -25.91 -18.30 2.77
C VAL A 210 -26.45 -18.83 1.46
N SER A 211 -27.62 -18.31 1.08
CA SER A 211 -28.22 -18.46 -0.25
C SER A 211 -28.86 -17.15 -0.69
N GLU A 212 -29.41 -17.12 -1.92
CA GLU A 212 -30.18 -15.96 -2.39
C GLU A 212 -31.51 -15.79 -1.63
N GLU A 213 -32.04 -16.88 -1.03
CA GLU A 213 -33.30 -16.89 -0.28
C GLU A 213 -33.09 -16.57 1.22
N LYS A 214 -31.96 -16.98 1.77
CA LYS A 214 -31.74 -16.89 3.22
C LYS A 214 -30.26 -16.87 3.56
N ALA A 215 -29.91 -16.09 4.59
CA ALA A 215 -28.62 -16.19 5.24
C ALA A 215 -28.78 -16.28 6.77
N THR A 216 -27.91 -17.04 7.41
CA THR A 216 -27.72 -17.01 8.87
C THR A 216 -26.50 -16.16 9.19
N VAL A 217 -26.70 -15.14 10.02
CA VAL A 217 -25.63 -14.28 10.54
C VAL A 217 -25.33 -14.71 11.96
N HIS A 218 -24.12 -15.15 12.21
CA HIS A 218 -23.62 -15.49 13.52
C HIS A 218 -22.70 -14.40 14.03
N VAL A 219 -22.94 -13.89 15.26
CA VAL A 219 -22.17 -12.80 15.87
C VAL A 219 -21.71 -13.23 17.26
N ALA A 220 -20.40 -13.38 17.43
CA ALA A 220 -19.75 -13.53 18.72
C ALA A 220 -19.28 -12.16 19.22
N THR A 221 -19.81 -11.67 20.34
CA THR A 221 -19.47 -10.37 20.93
C THR A 221 -18.86 -10.58 22.31
N HIS A 222 -17.62 -10.13 22.50
CA HIS A 222 -16.95 -10.19 23.80
C HIS A 222 -17.15 -8.87 24.57
N VAL A 223 -17.68 -8.97 25.78
CA VAL A 223 -17.93 -7.85 26.68
C VAL A 223 -17.07 -8.01 27.94
N ARG A 224 -16.40 -6.95 28.36
CA ARG A 224 -15.59 -6.89 29.57
C ARG A 224 -16.28 -6.03 30.64
N ASN A 225 -16.20 -6.47 31.88
CA ASN A 225 -16.66 -5.77 33.07
C ASN A 225 -15.43 -5.44 33.95
N LEU A 226 -15.05 -4.18 34.02
CA LEU A 226 -13.98 -3.64 34.88
C LEU A 226 -14.51 -3.07 36.19
N THR A 227 -15.79 -3.32 36.57
CA THR A 227 -16.34 -2.92 37.85
C THR A 227 -16.03 -3.99 38.92
N GLU A 228 -16.23 -3.62 40.19
CA GLU A 228 -16.03 -4.51 41.33
C GLU A 228 -17.22 -5.46 41.59
N GLU A 229 -18.32 -5.30 40.85
CA GLU A 229 -19.53 -6.07 40.98
C GLU A 229 -19.86 -6.87 39.73
N ASP A 230 -20.50 -8.01 39.90
CA ASP A 230 -21.06 -8.79 38.81
C ASP A 230 -22.15 -7.98 38.10
N ALA A 231 -22.20 -8.08 36.77
CA ALA A 231 -23.17 -7.36 35.95
C ALA A 231 -24.10 -8.28 35.21
N GLU A 232 -25.41 -8.07 35.40
CA GLU A 232 -26.48 -8.69 34.59
C GLU A 232 -26.82 -7.71 33.45
N LEU A 233 -26.58 -8.15 32.23
CA LEU A 233 -26.65 -7.35 31.01
C LEU A 233 -27.59 -7.96 29.99
N GLN A 234 -27.95 -7.19 28.99
CA GLN A 234 -28.54 -7.68 27.74
C GLN A 234 -27.67 -7.20 26.57
N LEU A 235 -27.45 -8.07 25.63
CA LEU A 235 -26.79 -7.74 24.36
C LEU A 235 -27.85 -7.67 23.27
N LEU A 236 -28.09 -6.49 22.70
CA LEU A 236 -28.99 -6.28 21.57
C LEU A 236 -28.14 -6.03 20.32
N SER A 237 -28.25 -6.93 19.33
CA SER A 237 -27.65 -6.73 18.01
C SER A 237 -28.74 -6.58 16.96
N GLN A 238 -28.58 -5.56 16.11
CA GLN A 238 -29.48 -5.21 15.01
C GLN A 238 -28.70 -5.14 13.71
N LEU A 239 -29.15 -5.86 12.70
CA LEU A 239 -28.63 -5.76 11.35
C LEU A 239 -29.52 -4.83 10.53
N CYS A 240 -28.94 -3.74 10.03
CA CYS A 240 -29.66 -2.73 9.24
C CYS A 240 -29.19 -2.80 7.79
N ASP A 241 -30.11 -2.67 6.84
CA ASP A 241 -29.80 -2.55 5.42
C ASP A 241 -29.24 -1.14 5.08
N SER A 242 -28.89 -0.93 3.82
CA SER A 242 -28.34 0.35 3.34
C SER A 242 -29.28 1.56 3.51
N THR A 243 -30.58 1.33 3.79
CA THR A 243 -31.56 2.39 4.07
C THR A 243 -31.67 2.69 5.58
N GLY A 244 -30.97 1.92 6.42
CA GLY A 244 -31.06 1.99 7.87
C GLY A 244 -32.22 1.20 8.49
N LYS A 245 -32.95 0.42 7.68
CA LYS A 245 -34.04 -0.43 8.17
C LYS A 245 -33.46 -1.69 8.84
N VAL A 246 -33.88 -1.99 10.05
CA VAL A 246 -33.58 -3.24 10.73
C VAL A 246 -34.22 -4.40 9.97
N VAL A 247 -33.38 -5.33 9.49
CA VAL A 247 -33.78 -6.53 8.74
C VAL A 247 -33.70 -7.81 9.59
N ALA A 248 -32.90 -7.78 10.65
CA ALA A 248 -32.82 -8.85 11.65
C ALA A 248 -32.30 -8.28 12.97
N GLU A 249 -32.71 -8.91 14.09
CA GLU A 249 -32.24 -8.53 15.43
C GLU A 249 -32.25 -9.73 16.37
N ALA A 250 -31.37 -9.68 17.37
CA ALA A 250 -31.35 -10.65 18.47
C ALA A 250 -31.03 -9.95 19.79
N THR A 251 -31.64 -10.42 20.86
CA THR A 251 -31.37 -9.99 22.23
C THR A 251 -30.98 -11.20 23.07
N THR A 252 -29.84 -11.13 23.74
CA THR A 252 -29.30 -12.22 24.53
C THR A 252 -28.93 -11.73 25.92
N PRO A 253 -29.41 -12.40 27.01
CA PRO A 253 -28.97 -12.09 28.37
C PRO A 253 -27.49 -12.48 28.53
N LEU A 254 -26.72 -11.63 29.24
CA LEU A 254 -25.29 -11.80 29.43
C LEU A 254 -24.90 -11.46 30.86
N ALA A 255 -24.48 -12.45 31.64
CA ALA A 255 -23.91 -12.25 32.97
C ALA A 255 -22.37 -12.15 32.86
N VAL A 256 -21.80 -11.02 33.29
CA VAL A 256 -20.36 -10.82 33.27
C VAL A 256 -19.84 -10.58 34.68
N LYS A 257 -18.97 -11.46 35.15
CA LYS A 257 -18.36 -11.38 36.47
C LYS A 257 -17.51 -10.12 36.62
N ALA A 258 -17.39 -9.64 37.86
CA ALA A 258 -16.48 -8.54 38.21
C ALA A 258 -15.07 -8.81 37.72
N GLN A 259 -14.42 -7.84 37.12
CA GLN A 259 -13.04 -7.90 36.58
C GLN A 259 -12.82 -9.01 35.52
N ARG A 260 -13.90 -9.45 34.82
CA ARG A 260 -13.86 -10.53 33.82
C ARG A 260 -14.46 -10.10 32.49
N GLY A 261 -14.19 -10.87 31.46
CA GLY A 261 -14.84 -10.81 30.16
C GLY A 261 -15.69 -12.04 29.90
N GLN A 262 -16.69 -11.89 29.06
CA GLN A 262 -17.58 -12.98 28.62
C GLN A 262 -18.00 -12.75 27.16
N THR A 263 -18.00 -13.80 26.37
CA THR A 263 -18.54 -13.79 25.00
C THR A 263 -20.01 -14.21 25.02
N ALA A 264 -20.83 -13.46 24.31
CA ALA A 264 -22.19 -13.84 23.93
C ALA A 264 -22.24 -14.16 22.44
N GLU A 265 -22.96 -15.23 22.10
CA GLU A 265 -23.17 -15.65 20.71
C GLU A 265 -24.62 -15.43 20.32
N GLN A 266 -24.86 -14.92 19.10
CA GLN A 266 -26.19 -14.61 18.60
C GLN A 266 -26.30 -15.08 17.14
N ASP A 267 -27.40 -15.76 16.85
CA ASP A 267 -27.75 -16.17 15.49
C ASP A 267 -29.03 -15.47 15.07
N PHE A 268 -29.06 -14.90 13.88
CA PHE A 268 -30.30 -14.38 13.30
C PHE A 268 -30.33 -14.60 11.78
N ALA A 269 -31.55 -14.84 11.28
CA ALA A 269 -31.79 -15.12 9.88
C ALA A 269 -32.12 -13.82 9.11
N VAL A 270 -31.57 -13.68 7.93
CA VAL A 270 -31.90 -12.63 6.98
C VAL A 270 -32.57 -13.28 5.79
N ALA A 271 -33.82 -12.88 5.51
CA ALA A 271 -34.54 -13.36 4.34
C ALA A 271 -34.16 -12.54 3.11
N SER A 272 -33.94 -13.23 1.99
CA SER A 272 -33.53 -12.63 0.70
C SER A 272 -32.39 -11.60 0.84
N PRO A 273 -31.20 -12.02 1.37
CA PRO A 273 -30.12 -11.12 1.66
C PRO A 273 -29.57 -10.49 0.38
N ALA A 274 -29.22 -9.20 0.44
CA ALA A 274 -28.40 -8.56 -0.57
C ALA A 274 -26.95 -9.02 -0.39
N LEU A 275 -26.51 -9.97 -1.21
CA LEU A 275 -25.18 -10.55 -1.09
C LEU A 275 -24.12 -9.58 -1.56
N TRP A 276 -23.01 -9.50 -0.81
CA TRP A 276 -21.85 -8.70 -1.21
C TRP A 276 -21.10 -9.37 -2.37
N HIS A 277 -20.78 -8.56 -3.38
CA HIS A 277 -20.03 -9.02 -4.56
C HIS A 277 -19.21 -7.86 -5.13
N PRO A 278 -18.03 -8.06 -5.75
CA PRO A 278 -17.20 -6.98 -6.30
C PRO A 278 -17.89 -6.03 -7.26
N TYR A 279 -18.91 -6.47 -7.96
CA TYR A 279 -19.71 -5.64 -8.88
C TYR A 279 -21.01 -5.11 -8.25
N HIS A 280 -21.39 -5.65 -7.09
CA HIS A 280 -22.59 -5.26 -6.33
C HIS A 280 -22.26 -5.29 -4.83
N PRO A 281 -21.45 -4.35 -4.33
CA PRO A 281 -20.92 -4.39 -2.95
C PRO A 281 -21.95 -3.96 -1.93
N SER A 282 -22.92 -4.86 -1.65
CA SER A 282 -23.99 -4.63 -0.68
C SER A 282 -23.47 -4.79 0.74
N LEU A 283 -23.60 -3.75 1.55
CA LEU A 283 -23.19 -3.76 2.96
C LEU A 283 -24.39 -3.57 3.87
N TYR A 284 -24.33 -4.24 5.00
CA TYR A 284 -25.23 -4.06 6.14
C TYR A 284 -24.48 -3.38 7.27
N THR A 285 -25.23 -2.67 8.12
CA THR A 285 -24.72 -2.09 9.35
C THR A 285 -25.14 -2.98 10.53
N LEU A 286 -24.18 -3.62 11.17
CA LEU A 286 -24.37 -4.31 12.44
C LEU A 286 -24.21 -3.32 13.58
N ARG A 287 -25.30 -3.03 14.28
CA ARG A 287 -25.35 -2.21 15.50
C ARG A 287 -25.48 -3.10 16.69
N THR A 288 -24.59 -3.01 17.66
CA THR A 288 -24.62 -3.84 18.87
C THR A 288 -24.57 -2.96 20.12
N GLN A 289 -25.54 -3.14 21.01
CA GLN A 289 -25.70 -2.41 22.26
C GLN A 289 -25.56 -3.33 23.45
N VAL A 290 -24.80 -2.90 24.45
CA VAL A 290 -24.76 -3.50 25.78
C VAL A 290 -25.70 -2.71 26.70
N LEU A 291 -26.72 -3.38 27.24
CA LEU A 291 -27.69 -2.74 28.11
C LEU A 291 -27.55 -3.24 29.55
N LYS A 292 -27.54 -2.30 30.51
CA LYS A 292 -27.72 -2.59 31.95
C LYS A 292 -29.10 -2.09 32.38
N GLY A 293 -30.04 -3.02 32.51
CA GLY A 293 -31.45 -2.67 32.60
C GLY A 293 -31.97 -2.04 31.30
N THR A 294 -32.39 -0.79 31.34
CA THR A 294 -32.85 -0.04 30.15
C THR A 294 -31.78 0.95 29.63
N GLN A 295 -30.64 1.05 30.30
CA GLN A 295 -29.56 1.96 29.92
C GLN A 295 -28.58 1.31 28.97
N VAL A 296 -28.32 1.93 27.82
CA VAL A 296 -27.22 1.56 26.94
C VAL A 296 -25.94 2.04 27.61
N VAL A 297 -25.04 1.10 27.94
CA VAL A 297 -23.75 1.41 28.57
C VAL A 297 -22.64 1.45 27.55
N ASP A 298 -22.77 0.71 26.44
CA ASP A 298 -21.84 0.73 25.32
C ASP A 298 -22.53 0.38 24.00
N GLU A 299 -22.05 0.93 22.90
CA GLU A 299 -22.56 0.67 21.56
C GLU A 299 -21.44 0.62 20.55
N THR A 300 -21.49 -0.33 19.61
CA THR A 300 -20.60 -0.40 18.46
C THR A 300 -21.39 -0.55 17.17
N THR A 301 -20.82 -0.04 16.10
CA THR A 301 -21.36 -0.15 14.74
C THR A 301 -20.29 -0.70 13.82
N LYS A 302 -20.60 -1.73 13.02
CA LYS A 302 -19.70 -2.32 12.02
C LYS A 302 -20.41 -2.49 10.68
N GLN A 303 -19.69 -2.25 9.59
CA GLN A 303 -20.13 -2.66 8.26
C GLN A 303 -19.83 -4.13 8.06
N VAL A 304 -20.77 -4.90 7.53
CA VAL A 304 -20.61 -6.31 7.21
C VAL A 304 -21.23 -6.63 5.86
N GLY A 305 -20.63 -7.56 5.12
CA GLY A 305 -21.13 -8.00 3.83
C GLY A 305 -21.39 -9.50 3.83
N ILE A 306 -22.63 -9.90 3.59
CA ILE A 306 -23.03 -11.32 3.57
C ILE A 306 -22.53 -11.94 2.27
N ARG A 307 -21.68 -12.95 2.35
CA ARG A 307 -21.12 -13.66 1.19
C ARG A 307 -20.65 -15.06 1.56
N THR A 308 -20.43 -15.88 0.52
CA THR A 308 -19.65 -17.11 0.59
C THR A 308 -18.48 -17.04 -0.37
N ILE A 309 -17.38 -17.70 -0.03
CA ILE A 309 -16.25 -17.92 -0.94
C ILE A 309 -15.92 -19.41 -0.98
N ARG A 310 -15.45 -19.84 -2.14
CA ARG A 310 -14.97 -21.22 -2.35
C ARG A 310 -13.84 -21.21 -3.39
N TYR A 311 -12.82 -21.98 -3.10
CA TYR A 311 -11.75 -22.25 -4.05
C TYR A 311 -11.74 -23.73 -4.39
N THR A 312 -11.51 -24.05 -5.67
CA THR A 312 -11.30 -25.43 -6.12
C THR A 312 -10.09 -25.50 -7.05
N ALA A 313 -9.42 -26.65 -7.07
CA ALA A 313 -8.31 -26.89 -7.98
C ALA A 313 -8.77 -26.97 -9.44
N GLU A 314 -9.99 -27.41 -9.68
CA GLU A 314 -10.53 -27.69 -11.01
C GLU A 314 -11.18 -26.46 -11.68
N GLU A 315 -11.78 -25.58 -10.86
CA GLU A 315 -12.63 -24.51 -11.37
C GLU A 315 -12.22 -23.10 -10.92
N GLY A 316 -11.24 -22.99 -10.00
CA GLY A 316 -10.74 -21.69 -9.48
C GLY A 316 -11.58 -21.11 -8.34
N PHE A 317 -11.85 -19.82 -8.39
CA PHE A 317 -12.49 -19.06 -7.31
C PHE A 317 -13.96 -18.80 -7.58
N PHE A 318 -14.78 -18.94 -6.51
CA PHE A 318 -16.21 -18.68 -6.51
C PHE A 318 -16.59 -17.72 -5.40
N ILE A 319 -17.49 -16.82 -5.70
CA ILE A 319 -18.18 -15.98 -4.73
C ILE A 319 -19.69 -16.15 -4.89
N ASN A 320 -20.38 -16.39 -3.79
CA ASN A 320 -21.84 -16.64 -3.78
C ASN A 320 -22.27 -17.74 -4.77
N GLY A 321 -21.48 -18.81 -4.87
CA GLY A 321 -21.72 -19.93 -5.77
C GLY A 321 -21.44 -19.65 -7.26
N LYS A 322 -21.03 -18.42 -7.63
CA LYS A 322 -20.75 -18.03 -9.02
C LYS A 322 -19.23 -17.93 -9.22
N HIS A 323 -18.75 -18.49 -10.32
CA HIS A 323 -17.35 -18.39 -10.71
C HIS A 323 -16.95 -16.91 -10.93
N LEU A 324 -15.81 -16.51 -10.35
CA LEU A 324 -15.23 -15.20 -10.55
C LEU A 324 -13.72 -15.32 -10.72
N TYR A 325 -13.22 -14.80 -11.82
CA TYR A 325 -11.79 -14.74 -12.06
C TYR A 325 -11.22 -13.45 -11.46
N MET A 326 -10.24 -13.56 -10.55
CA MET A 326 -9.59 -12.40 -9.94
C MET A 326 -8.58 -11.78 -10.92
N ARG A 327 -8.86 -10.56 -11.36
CA ARG A 327 -7.95 -9.71 -12.13
C ARG A 327 -7.45 -8.63 -11.21
N GLY A 328 -6.28 -8.88 -10.64
CA GLY A 328 -5.72 -8.05 -9.59
C GLY A 328 -4.44 -7.33 -9.97
N ALA A 329 -4.02 -6.46 -9.08
CA ALA A 329 -2.69 -5.86 -9.09
C ALA A 329 -2.10 -5.83 -7.68
N ASN A 330 -0.77 -5.86 -7.59
CA ASN A 330 -0.06 -5.58 -6.36
C ASN A 330 0.02 -4.08 -6.13
N ARG A 331 -0.15 -3.63 -4.89
CA ARG A 331 -0.15 -2.20 -4.54
C ARG A 331 0.87 -1.90 -3.47
N HIS A 332 1.72 -0.90 -3.73
CA HIS A 332 2.46 -0.19 -2.68
C HIS A 332 1.73 1.07 -2.24
N GLN A 333 1.68 1.32 -0.91
CA GLN A 333 0.86 2.38 -0.33
C GLN A 333 1.49 3.77 -0.41
N ALA A 334 2.81 3.86 -0.61
CA ALA A 334 3.54 5.11 -0.57
C ALA A 334 3.19 6.10 -1.70
N PHE A 335 3.29 7.38 -1.38
CA PHE A 335 3.18 8.51 -2.32
C PHE A 335 4.40 9.40 -2.23
N PRO A 336 4.76 10.14 -3.29
CA PRO A 336 5.81 11.14 -3.21
C PRO A 336 5.51 12.18 -2.12
N ASN A 337 6.54 12.68 -1.50
CA ASN A 337 6.52 13.74 -0.49
C ASN A 337 5.92 13.36 0.87
N VAL A 338 5.01 12.41 0.94
CA VAL A 338 4.36 11.97 2.18
C VAL A 338 4.68 10.52 2.56
N GLY A 339 5.35 9.76 1.67
CA GLY A 339 5.62 8.34 1.91
C GLY A 339 4.36 7.56 2.21
N ASP A 340 4.38 6.78 3.30
CA ASP A 340 3.24 5.99 3.75
C ASP A 340 2.17 6.81 4.51
N ALA A 341 2.44 8.09 4.82
CA ALA A 341 1.52 8.95 5.57
C ALA A 341 0.39 9.50 4.68
N ALA A 342 -0.34 8.61 4.05
CA ALA A 342 -1.50 8.94 3.22
C ALA A 342 -2.77 9.12 4.06
N SER A 343 -3.56 10.17 3.78
CA SER A 343 -4.86 10.33 4.44
C SER A 343 -5.87 9.28 4.00
N ASN A 344 -6.93 9.09 4.80
CA ASN A 344 -7.99 8.14 4.51
C ASN A 344 -8.61 8.34 3.12
N SER A 345 -8.81 9.59 2.70
CA SER A 345 -9.35 9.90 1.37
C SER A 345 -8.40 9.49 0.23
N MET A 346 -7.08 9.47 0.45
CA MET A 346 -6.11 8.97 -0.52
C MET A 346 -6.19 7.46 -0.66
N GLN A 347 -6.41 6.73 0.44
CA GLN A 347 -6.67 5.29 0.41
C GLN A 347 -7.92 4.97 -0.42
N VAL A 348 -9.00 5.72 -0.21
CA VAL A 348 -10.24 5.58 -0.99
C VAL A 348 -10.00 5.85 -2.48
N ARG A 349 -9.22 6.89 -2.83
CA ARG A 349 -8.90 7.20 -4.25
C ARG A 349 -8.12 6.09 -4.94
N ASP A 350 -7.22 5.40 -4.24
CA ASP A 350 -6.51 4.25 -4.81
C ASP A 350 -7.49 3.12 -5.17
N VAL A 351 -8.47 2.83 -4.29
CA VAL A 351 -9.50 1.83 -4.59
C VAL A 351 -10.36 2.24 -5.80
N LEU A 352 -10.78 3.50 -5.86
CA LEU A 352 -11.53 4.02 -7.00
C LEU A 352 -10.73 3.92 -8.31
N ASN A 353 -9.44 4.23 -8.27
CA ASN A 353 -8.57 4.14 -9.44
C ASN A 353 -8.34 2.69 -9.88
N LEU A 354 -8.14 1.77 -8.94
CA LEU A 354 -8.06 0.33 -9.23
C LEU A 354 -9.34 -0.16 -9.90
N LYS A 355 -10.50 0.17 -9.36
CA LYS A 355 -11.80 -0.20 -9.95
C LYS A 355 -11.98 0.38 -11.36
N ARG A 356 -11.66 1.66 -11.56
CA ARG A 356 -11.71 2.31 -12.88
C ARG A 356 -10.71 1.69 -13.85
N GLY A 357 -9.56 1.25 -13.36
CA GLY A 357 -8.55 0.54 -14.13
C GLY A 357 -8.95 -0.87 -14.56
N GLY A 358 -10.11 -1.38 -14.12
CA GLY A 358 -10.64 -2.69 -14.52
C GLY A 358 -10.29 -3.82 -13.58
N TYR A 359 -9.68 -3.53 -12.44
CA TYR A 359 -9.35 -4.55 -11.43
C TYR A 359 -10.58 -4.88 -10.58
N ASN A 360 -10.70 -6.15 -10.22
CA ASN A 360 -11.67 -6.64 -9.22
C ASN A 360 -10.99 -7.17 -7.95
N ALA A 361 -9.66 -7.20 -7.93
CA ALA A 361 -8.86 -7.67 -6.81
C ALA A 361 -7.59 -6.82 -6.64
N VAL A 362 -7.03 -6.84 -5.43
CA VAL A 362 -5.73 -6.24 -5.07
C VAL A 362 -5.00 -7.15 -4.10
N ARG A 363 -3.69 -7.23 -4.24
CA ARG A 363 -2.81 -7.84 -3.23
C ARG A 363 -2.05 -6.74 -2.52
N ALA A 364 -2.14 -6.73 -1.20
CA ALA A 364 -1.46 -5.79 -0.32
C ALA A 364 0.02 -6.20 -0.15
N ALA A 365 0.82 -5.94 -1.16
CA ALA A 365 2.22 -6.36 -1.18
C ALA A 365 3.10 -5.35 -0.46
N HIS A 366 3.88 -5.73 0.56
CA HIS A 366 3.94 -7.04 1.22
C HIS A 366 3.74 -6.83 2.72
N TYR A 367 2.59 -6.31 3.14
CA TYR A 367 2.28 -5.88 4.51
C TYR A 367 0.78 -5.59 4.68
N PRO A 368 0.26 -5.61 5.92
CA PRO A 368 -1.14 -5.31 6.20
C PRO A 368 -1.56 -3.90 5.76
N SER A 369 -2.71 -3.82 5.11
CA SER A 369 -3.30 -2.58 4.59
C SER A 369 -3.71 -1.61 5.69
N ASP A 370 -3.87 -0.35 5.30
CA ASP A 370 -4.54 0.68 6.08
C ASP A 370 -6.03 0.32 6.26
N PRO A 371 -6.63 0.51 7.45
CA PRO A 371 -8.06 0.23 7.68
C PRO A 371 -8.98 0.96 6.71
N ALA A 372 -8.70 2.22 6.39
CA ALA A 372 -9.50 3.00 5.44
C ALA A 372 -9.43 2.45 4.01
N PHE A 373 -8.34 1.78 3.64
CA PHE A 373 -8.23 1.09 2.36
C PHE A 373 -9.18 -0.10 2.30
N LEU A 374 -9.24 -0.91 3.37
CA LEU A 374 -10.14 -2.07 3.45
C LEU A 374 -11.61 -1.66 3.49
N ASP A 375 -11.95 -0.63 4.26
CA ASP A 375 -13.30 -0.04 4.26
C ASP A 375 -13.73 0.42 2.86
N ALA A 376 -12.80 1.00 2.10
CA ALA A 376 -13.04 1.38 0.71
C ALA A 376 -13.19 0.15 -0.21
N CYS A 377 -12.39 -0.90 -0.01
CA CYS A 377 -12.52 -2.15 -0.75
C CYS A 377 -13.89 -2.80 -0.52
N ASP A 378 -14.38 -2.79 0.71
CA ASP A 378 -15.73 -3.27 1.04
C ASP A 378 -16.82 -2.47 0.32
N ARG A 379 -16.71 -1.14 0.37
CA ARG A 379 -17.69 -0.21 -0.19
C ARG A 379 -17.76 -0.21 -1.69
N TYR A 380 -16.62 -0.31 -2.36
CA TYR A 380 -16.54 -0.22 -3.83
C TYR A 380 -16.38 -1.57 -4.52
N GLY A 381 -16.22 -2.64 -3.75
CA GLY A 381 -16.18 -4.01 -4.26
C GLY A 381 -14.83 -4.37 -4.87
N LEU A 382 -13.77 -4.34 -4.09
CA LEU A 382 -12.45 -4.81 -4.50
C LEU A 382 -12.02 -5.96 -3.59
N LEU A 383 -11.77 -7.15 -4.14
CA LEU A 383 -11.27 -8.29 -3.38
C LEU A 383 -9.83 -8.02 -2.90
N VAL A 384 -9.50 -8.50 -1.71
CA VAL A 384 -8.20 -8.23 -1.09
C VAL A 384 -7.51 -9.53 -0.68
N VAL A 385 -6.23 -9.63 -1.01
CA VAL A 385 -5.27 -10.57 -0.42
C VAL A 385 -4.43 -9.78 0.58
N GLU A 386 -4.65 -10.00 1.87
CA GLU A 386 -3.88 -9.39 2.95
C GLU A 386 -2.62 -10.20 3.26
N CYS A 387 -1.50 -9.51 3.47
CA CYS A 387 -0.17 -10.10 3.62
C CYS A 387 0.45 -9.77 4.97
N ILE A 388 1.12 -10.74 5.62
CA ILE A 388 2.02 -10.44 6.74
C ILE A 388 3.27 -9.72 6.21
N PRO A 389 3.93 -8.84 7.03
CA PRO A 389 5.06 -8.06 6.55
C PRO A 389 6.32 -8.93 6.39
N GLY A 390 6.85 -8.99 5.18
CA GLY A 390 8.10 -9.69 4.89
C GLY A 390 8.40 -9.84 3.41
N TRP A 391 9.70 -9.75 3.08
CA TRP A 391 10.18 -9.96 1.72
C TRP A 391 11.63 -10.40 1.73
N GLN A 392 11.91 -11.60 1.15
CA GLN A 392 13.24 -12.19 1.00
C GLN A 392 14.09 -12.16 2.29
N PHE A 393 13.46 -12.39 3.43
CA PHE A 393 14.13 -12.42 4.73
C PHE A 393 13.39 -13.31 5.72
N PHE A 394 14.15 -14.05 6.51
CA PHE A 394 13.69 -14.80 7.68
C PHE A 394 14.78 -14.80 8.74
N ASN A 395 14.39 -14.56 10.00
CA ASN A 395 15.28 -14.66 11.16
C ASN A 395 14.76 -15.77 12.08
N PRO A 396 15.54 -16.83 12.38
CA PRO A 396 15.12 -17.92 13.24
C PRO A 396 15.09 -17.56 14.74
N ASP A 397 15.47 -16.35 15.12
CA ASP A 397 15.36 -15.88 16.50
C ASP A 397 13.91 -15.94 16.97
N THR A 398 13.69 -16.47 18.17
CA THR A 398 12.35 -16.64 18.75
C THR A 398 11.61 -15.32 18.90
N THR A 399 12.30 -14.20 19.09
CA THR A 399 11.70 -12.87 19.18
C THR A 399 11.09 -12.47 17.83
N PHE A 400 11.83 -12.66 16.75
CA PHE A 400 11.32 -12.41 15.39
C PHE A 400 10.11 -13.27 15.07
N VAL A 401 10.22 -14.58 15.34
CA VAL A 401 9.14 -15.54 15.09
C VAL A 401 7.88 -15.18 15.91
N ASN A 402 8.04 -14.88 17.20
CA ASN A 402 6.91 -14.48 18.05
C ASN A 402 6.24 -13.18 17.55
N ARG A 403 7.03 -12.17 17.15
CA ARG A 403 6.50 -10.93 16.57
C ARG A 403 5.81 -11.16 15.24
N LEU A 404 6.31 -12.08 14.41
CA LEU A 404 5.68 -12.47 13.16
C LEU A 404 4.29 -13.09 13.39
N PHE A 405 4.17 -14.01 14.36
CA PHE A 405 2.89 -14.59 14.75
C PHE A 405 1.94 -13.56 15.37
N ASP A 406 2.45 -12.62 16.16
CA ASP A 406 1.65 -11.54 16.75
C ASP A 406 1.04 -10.65 15.65
N VAL A 407 1.86 -10.25 14.68
CA VAL A 407 1.37 -9.48 13.51
C VAL A 407 0.33 -10.26 12.72
N GLY A 408 0.56 -11.55 12.45
CA GLY A 408 -0.40 -12.40 11.73
C GLY A 408 -1.74 -12.53 12.45
N ARG A 409 -1.73 -12.79 13.75
CA ARG A 409 -2.95 -12.85 14.57
C ARG A 409 -3.70 -11.50 14.58
N LYS A 410 -2.99 -10.41 14.81
CA LYS A 410 -3.57 -9.06 14.86
C LYS A 410 -4.17 -8.67 13.51
N MET A 411 -3.51 -9.00 12.40
CA MET A 411 -4.01 -8.77 11.05
C MET A 411 -5.37 -9.47 10.86
N ILE A 412 -5.45 -10.76 11.15
CA ILE A 412 -6.68 -11.52 10.99
C ILE A 412 -7.78 -10.99 11.93
N ARG A 413 -7.48 -10.74 13.20
CA ARG A 413 -8.45 -10.23 14.18
C ARG A 413 -9.02 -8.86 13.81
N ARG A 414 -8.18 -7.95 13.31
CA ARG A 414 -8.61 -6.62 12.88
C ARG A 414 -9.52 -6.71 11.66
N ASP A 415 -9.14 -7.55 10.67
CA ASP A 415 -9.68 -7.46 9.32
C ASP A 415 -10.68 -8.58 8.96
N ARG A 416 -10.90 -9.56 9.85
CA ARG A 416 -11.74 -10.76 9.60
C ARG A 416 -13.21 -10.47 9.27
N ASN A 417 -13.72 -9.29 9.59
CA ASN A 417 -15.11 -8.90 9.28
C ASN A 417 -15.26 -8.19 7.94
N HIS A 418 -14.15 -7.87 7.24
CA HIS A 418 -14.20 -7.24 5.92
C HIS A 418 -14.61 -8.25 4.84
N PRO A 419 -15.76 -8.07 4.16
CA PRO A 419 -16.16 -8.98 3.09
C PRO A 419 -15.22 -8.96 1.89
N SER A 420 -14.46 -7.90 1.70
CA SER A 420 -13.46 -7.79 0.64
C SER A 420 -12.25 -8.70 0.83
N VAL A 421 -11.85 -9.01 2.07
CA VAL A 421 -10.70 -9.87 2.34
C VAL A 421 -11.07 -11.32 2.07
N VAL A 422 -10.40 -11.94 1.09
CA VAL A 422 -10.70 -13.30 0.63
C VAL A 422 -9.55 -14.28 0.84
N LEU A 423 -8.33 -13.79 1.05
CA LEU A 423 -7.15 -14.59 1.34
C LEU A 423 -6.25 -13.89 2.36
N TRP A 424 -5.67 -14.69 3.23
CA TRP A 424 -4.61 -14.32 4.16
C TRP A 424 -3.30 -14.90 3.67
N GLU A 425 -2.40 -14.08 3.18
CA GLU A 425 -1.05 -14.49 2.88
C GLU A 425 -0.22 -14.51 4.16
N THR A 426 -0.29 -15.64 4.87
CA THR A 426 0.49 -15.90 6.07
C THR A 426 1.85 -16.51 5.74
N ALA A 427 2.47 -16.01 4.67
CA ALA A 427 3.77 -16.42 4.16
C ALA A 427 4.69 -15.21 4.01
N LEU A 428 5.97 -15.38 4.30
CA LEU A 428 6.97 -14.35 4.00
C LEU A 428 7.29 -14.39 2.51
N ASN A 429 6.94 -13.31 1.80
CA ASN A 429 7.10 -13.26 0.35
C ASN A 429 8.55 -13.55 -0.07
N GLU A 430 8.73 -14.46 -1.06
CA GLU A 430 10.03 -14.84 -1.63
C GLU A 430 11.11 -15.23 -0.60
N SER A 431 10.71 -15.69 0.56
CA SER A 431 11.61 -15.98 1.66
C SER A 431 11.83 -17.48 1.84
N ARG A 432 13.03 -17.86 2.26
CA ARG A 432 13.34 -19.23 2.66
C ARG A 432 13.21 -19.36 4.17
N TYR A 433 12.28 -20.17 4.62
CA TYR A 433 12.06 -20.48 6.04
C TYR A 433 11.67 -21.95 6.21
N PRO A 434 11.73 -22.51 7.43
CA PRO A 434 11.40 -23.93 7.65
C PRO A 434 9.94 -24.23 7.30
N VAL A 435 9.68 -25.44 6.76
CA VAL A 435 8.33 -25.95 6.49
C VAL A 435 7.45 -25.90 7.74
N SER A 436 8.02 -26.24 8.91
CA SER A 436 7.29 -26.16 10.19
C SER A 436 6.75 -24.76 10.49
N LEU A 437 7.45 -23.69 10.11
CA LEU A 437 6.94 -22.33 10.27
C LEU A 437 5.73 -22.08 9.36
N ALA A 438 5.76 -22.57 8.11
CA ALA A 438 4.62 -22.47 7.19
C ALA A 438 3.40 -23.22 7.75
N GLU A 439 3.60 -24.43 8.24
CA GLU A 439 2.54 -25.23 8.89
C GLU A 439 1.93 -24.52 10.10
N ASP A 440 2.78 -23.93 10.94
CA ASP A 440 2.33 -23.26 12.15
C ASP A 440 1.64 -21.90 11.85
N LEU A 441 2.07 -21.17 10.82
CA LEU A 441 1.40 -19.97 10.34
C LEU A 441 0.00 -20.30 9.76
N GLN A 442 -0.12 -21.40 9.01
CA GLN A 442 -1.43 -21.88 8.54
C GLN A 442 -2.32 -22.28 9.70
N LYS A 443 -1.83 -23.11 10.65
CA LYS A 443 -2.59 -23.50 11.85
C LYS A 443 -3.05 -22.29 12.64
N MET A 444 -2.18 -21.26 12.79
CA MET A 444 -2.53 -20.01 13.45
C MET A 444 -3.68 -19.31 12.74
N ALA A 445 -3.63 -19.18 11.41
CA ALA A 445 -4.68 -18.51 10.65
C ALA A 445 -6.02 -19.24 10.75
N HIS A 446 -6.04 -20.57 10.63
CA HIS A 446 -7.25 -21.37 10.81
C HIS A 446 -7.76 -21.36 12.25
N ALA A 447 -6.89 -21.23 13.26
CA ALA A 447 -7.32 -21.05 14.64
C ALA A 447 -8.01 -19.69 14.85
N GLU A 448 -7.49 -18.60 14.26
CA GLU A 448 -8.07 -17.26 14.38
C GLU A 448 -9.34 -17.07 13.53
N MET A 449 -9.50 -17.86 12.49
CA MET A 449 -10.67 -17.84 11.60
C MET A 449 -11.14 -19.28 11.31
N PRO A 450 -11.81 -19.92 12.29
CA PRO A 450 -12.25 -21.31 12.15
C PRO A 450 -13.35 -21.47 11.08
N GLY A 451 -13.39 -22.64 10.45
CA GLY A 451 -14.34 -23.00 9.41
C GLY A 451 -13.71 -23.83 8.30
N ASP A 452 -14.53 -24.32 7.38
CA ASP A 452 -14.08 -25.18 6.28
C ASP A 452 -13.63 -24.39 5.04
N GLN A 453 -13.56 -23.06 5.15
CA GLN A 453 -13.17 -22.20 4.03
C GLN A 453 -11.66 -22.24 3.86
N MET A 454 -11.23 -22.11 2.62
CA MET A 454 -9.82 -21.97 2.26
C MET A 454 -9.43 -20.50 2.32
N TYR A 455 -8.57 -20.12 3.26
CA TYR A 455 -8.21 -18.72 3.49
C TYR A 455 -6.73 -18.42 3.33
N THR A 456 -5.87 -19.45 3.44
CA THR A 456 -4.45 -19.19 3.53
C THR A 456 -3.79 -19.34 2.18
N ALA A 457 -2.86 -18.44 1.88
CA ALA A 457 -2.09 -18.47 0.67
C ALA A 457 -0.59 -18.43 0.97
N GLY A 458 0.20 -19.13 0.21
CA GLY A 458 1.63 -19.24 0.40
C GLY A 458 2.44 -19.36 -0.87
N ASP A 459 3.74 -19.15 -0.71
CA ASP A 459 4.73 -19.11 -1.77
C ASP A 459 5.63 -20.35 -1.77
N TYR A 460 5.91 -20.89 -2.95
CA TYR A 460 6.78 -22.06 -3.11
C TYR A 460 8.25 -21.71 -3.39
N LEU A 461 8.62 -20.44 -3.56
CA LEU A 461 10.00 -20.06 -3.91
C LEU A 461 11.05 -20.53 -2.90
N GLY A 462 10.60 -20.93 -1.73
CA GLY A 462 11.46 -21.58 -0.74
C GLY A 462 11.64 -23.09 -0.97
N HIS A 463 10.56 -23.84 -1.15
CA HIS A 463 10.57 -25.30 -1.18
C HIS A 463 9.29 -25.87 -1.81
N ALA A 464 9.43 -26.84 -2.73
CA ALA A 464 8.29 -27.62 -3.25
C ALA A 464 7.49 -28.31 -2.12
N ASP A 465 8.11 -28.53 -0.98
CA ASP A 465 7.53 -29.22 0.19
C ASP A 465 6.51 -28.37 0.97
N MET A 466 6.38 -27.05 0.66
CA MET A 466 5.40 -26.18 1.33
C MET A 466 4.00 -26.21 0.70
N GLU A 467 3.82 -26.88 -0.44
CA GLU A 467 2.52 -26.91 -1.13
C GLU A 467 1.40 -27.44 -0.23
N HIS A 468 1.71 -28.37 0.68
CA HIS A 468 0.73 -28.91 1.62
C HIS A 468 0.35 -27.96 2.77
N CYS A 469 1.17 -26.91 3.01
CA CYS A 469 1.00 -26.03 4.16
C CYS A 469 -0.14 -25.01 4.01
N TYR A 470 -0.55 -24.68 2.77
CA TYR A 470 -1.52 -23.61 2.50
C TYR A 470 -2.74 -24.12 1.76
N ASP A 471 -3.88 -23.43 1.90
CA ASP A 471 -5.12 -23.80 1.22
C ASP A 471 -5.08 -23.47 -0.27
N VAL A 472 -4.56 -22.28 -0.60
CA VAL A 472 -4.36 -21.79 -1.96
C VAL A 472 -2.89 -21.53 -2.17
N PHE A 473 -2.39 -21.89 -3.35
CA PHE A 473 -0.95 -21.85 -3.59
C PHE A 473 -0.58 -20.89 -4.71
N TYR A 474 0.53 -20.16 -4.53
CA TYR A 474 1.08 -19.34 -5.57
C TYR A 474 1.87 -20.18 -6.53
N LYS A 475 1.42 -20.30 -7.77
CA LYS A 475 2.18 -20.91 -8.81
C LYS A 475 2.50 -19.90 -9.89
N GLN A 476 3.80 -19.64 -10.11
CA GLN A 476 4.19 -18.98 -11.33
C GLN A 476 4.07 -20.00 -12.46
N VAL A 477 3.24 -19.67 -13.42
CA VAL A 477 3.15 -20.45 -14.64
C VAL A 477 4.41 -20.18 -15.46
N LYS A 478 5.25 -21.16 -15.65
CA LYS A 478 6.48 -21.06 -16.46
C LYS A 478 6.35 -21.98 -17.67
N GLY A 479 6.60 -21.44 -18.85
CA GLY A 479 6.85 -22.24 -20.04
C GLY A 479 6.06 -21.81 -21.29
N TYR A 480 6.76 -21.83 -22.40
CA TYR A 480 6.13 -21.81 -23.73
C TYR A 480 5.53 -23.20 -24.04
N PRO A 481 4.41 -23.24 -24.73
CA PRO A 481 3.85 -24.51 -25.21
C PRO A 481 4.85 -25.22 -26.13
N LYS A 482 5.20 -26.46 -25.79
CA LYS A 482 6.19 -27.23 -26.53
C LYS A 482 5.76 -27.60 -27.95
N ASN A 483 4.47 -27.56 -28.27
CA ASN A 483 3.92 -28.04 -29.54
C ASN A 483 2.87 -27.10 -30.18
N GLY A 484 2.88 -25.81 -29.86
CA GLY A 484 1.91 -24.87 -30.43
C GLY A 484 0.49 -24.94 -29.82
N ASP A 485 0.24 -25.87 -28.92
CA ASP A 485 -0.99 -25.94 -28.14
C ASP A 485 -0.75 -25.42 -26.71
N VAL A 486 -1.07 -24.16 -26.52
CA VAL A 486 -0.89 -23.44 -25.25
C VAL A 486 -1.69 -24.09 -24.12
N MET A 487 -2.81 -24.73 -24.44
CA MET A 487 -3.74 -25.23 -23.45
C MET A 487 -3.38 -26.64 -22.95
N SER A 488 -2.71 -27.46 -23.75
CA SER A 488 -2.38 -28.83 -23.33
C SER A 488 -1.24 -28.85 -22.30
N ASN A 489 -0.21 -28.05 -22.48
CA ASN A 489 0.90 -27.97 -21.54
C ASN A 489 0.50 -27.27 -20.22
N PHE A 490 -0.41 -26.33 -20.29
CA PHE A 490 -0.99 -25.71 -19.09
C PHE A 490 -1.77 -26.70 -18.21
N ARG A 491 -2.49 -27.63 -18.82
CA ARG A 491 -3.27 -28.63 -18.07
C ARG A 491 -2.41 -29.69 -17.40
N GLU A 492 -1.35 -30.15 -18.03
CA GLU A 492 -0.48 -31.19 -17.47
C GLU A 492 0.39 -30.68 -16.30
N ASP A 493 0.89 -29.43 -16.38
CA ASP A 493 1.65 -28.79 -15.31
C ASP A 493 0.75 -28.19 -14.21
N PHE A 494 -0.55 -28.04 -14.49
CA PHE A 494 -1.55 -27.38 -13.64
C PHE A 494 -2.66 -28.26 -13.12
N ILE A 495 -2.56 -29.58 -13.20
CA ILE A 495 -3.38 -30.44 -12.35
C ILE A 495 -2.85 -30.23 -10.93
N ALA A 496 -3.17 -29.04 -10.40
CA ALA A 496 -2.87 -28.71 -9.04
C ALA A 496 -3.74 -29.57 -8.14
N ILE A 497 -3.12 -30.20 -7.20
CA ILE A 497 -3.81 -30.89 -6.11
C ILE A 497 -4.62 -29.87 -5.28
N LYS A 498 -4.29 -28.58 -5.41
CA LYS A 498 -4.86 -27.44 -4.69
C LYS A 498 -5.21 -26.28 -5.63
N PRO A 499 -6.12 -25.37 -5.22
CA PRO A 499 -6.37 -24.12 -5.92
C PRO A 499 -5.10 -23.29 -6.05
N VAL A 500 -4.94 -22.65 -7.19
CA VAL A 500 -3.75 -21.82 -7.49
C VAL A 500 -4.14 -20.46 -8.04
N PHE A 501 -3.25 -19.48 -7.87
CA PHE A 501 -3.28 -18.21 -8.58
C PHE A 501 -1.86 -17.65 -8.80
N THR A 502 -1.71 -16.73 -9.72
CA THR A 502 -0.42 -16.06 -9.99
C THR A 502 -0.36 -14.78 -9.18
N ARG A 503 0.48 -14.73 -8.16
CA ARG A 503 0.58 -13.56 -7.25
C ARG A 503 1.24 -12.35 -7.87
N GLU A 504 2.15 -12.55 -8.81
CA GLU A 504 2.92 -11.50 -9.46
C GLU A 504 3.26 -11.89 -10.89
N TRP A 505 3.10 -10.95 -11.82
CA TRP A 505 3.53 -11.08 -13.19
C TRP A 505 3.76 -9.69 -13.79
N GLY A 506 4.58 -9.57 -14.84
CA GLY A 506 4.80 -8.32 -15.57
C GLY A 506 5.83 -7.37 -14.95
N ASP A 507 6.58 -7.79 -13.94
CA ASP A 507 7.65 -7.02 -13.30
C ASP A 507 8.81 -6.69 -14.25
N GLY A 508 9.13 -7.57 -15.20
CA GLY A 508 10.15 -7.34 -16.20
C GLY A 508 9.80 -6.30 -17.28
N ALA A 509 8.59 -5.75 -17.26
CA ALA A 509 8.11 -4.74 -18.20
C ALA A 509 8.59 -3.32 -17.88
N GLY A 510 9.40 -3.13 -16.85
CA GLY A 510 10.00 -1.83 -16.53
C GLY A 510 11.05 -1.41 -17.55
N PRO A 511 11.09 -0.12 -17.94
CA PRO A 511 12.12 0.38 -18.83
C PRO A 511 13.50 0.35 -18.14
N LYS A 512 14.49 -0.01 -18.88
CA LYS A 512 15.87 0.35 -18.58
C LYS A 512 16.31 1.32 -19.67
N PRO A 513 16.65 2.54 -19.38
CA PRO A 513 16.89 3.21 -18.13
C PRO A 513 15.80 4.23 -17.74
N ARG A 514 15.50 4.35 -16.50
CA ARG A 514 15.42 5.44 -15.54
C ARG A 514 14.73 6.75 -15.98
N VAL A 515 13.83 6.75 -16.94
CA VAL A 515 13.07 7.92 -17.37
C VAL A 515 11.62 7.72 -16.96
N SER A 516 10.99 8.76 -16.43
CA SER A 516 9.55 8.75 -16.25
C SER A 516 8.88 8.35 -17.55
N LEU A 517 8.13 7.24 -17.52
CA LEU A 517 7.47 6.73 -18.74
C LEU A 517 6.53 7.75 -19.39
N LYS A 518 6.03 8.72 -18.62
CA LYS A 518 5.13 9.77 -19.13
C LYS A 518 5.74 10.61 -20.25
N GLU A 519 7.06 10.71 -20.32
CA GLU A 519 7.77 11.54 -21.31
C GLU A 519 8.01 10.81 -22.63
N ASN A 520 7.79 9.48 -22.68
CA ASN A 520 8.15 8.71 -23.85
C ASN A 520 7.02 7.77 -24.29
N GLU A 521 6.31 8.13 -25.36
CA GLU A 521 5.24 7.36 -25.98
C GLU A 521 5.71 5.93 -26.34
N GLN A 522 6.89 5.81 -26.92
CA GLN A 522 7.43 4.51 -27.36
C GLN A 522 7.69 3.58 -26.18
N GLU A 523 8.23 4.09 -25.08
CA GLU A 523 8.46 3.29 -23.88
C GLU A 523 7.16 2.89 -23.20
N GLN A 524 6.13 3.76 -23.22
CA GLN A 524 4.81 3.39 -22.73
C GLN A 524 4.18 2.29 -23.57
N LEU A 525 4.27 2.39 -24.90
CA LEU A 525 3.79 1.33 -25.82
C LEU A 525 4.58 0.04 -25.63
N ARG A 526 5.91 0.12 -25.47
CA ARG A 526 6.73 -1.04 -25.19
C ARG A 526 6.33 -1.72 -23.88
N GLN A 527 6.03 -0.96 -22.83
CA GLN A 527 5.50 -1.50 -21.58
C GLN A 527 4.14 -2.20 -21.80
N CYS A 528 3.25 -1.62 -22.61
CA CYS A 528 1.98 -2.25 -22.97
C CYS A 528 2.20 -3.57 -23.70
N PHE A 529 3.01 -3.56 -24.75
CA PHE A 529 3.26 -4.75 -25.55
C PHE A 529 3.94 -5.86 -24.74
N SER A 530 4.90 -5.52 -23.89
CA SER A 530 5.58 -6.51 -23.06
C SER A 530 4.65 -7.22 -22.06
N ARG A 531 3.54 -6.61 -21.70
CA ARG A 531 2.51 -7.20 -20.83
C ARG A 531 1.47 -8.04 -21.57
N ILE A 532 1.26 -7.78 -22.84
CA ILE A 532 0.41 -8.62 -23.68
C ILE A 532 1.24 -9.78 -24.22
N GLU A 533 2.53 -9.52 -24.41
CA GLU A 533 3.42 -10.37 -25.12
C GLU A 533 4.84 -10.27 -24.56
N GLN A 534 5.18 -11.13 -23.64
CA GLN A 534 6.55 -11.16 -23.15
C GLN A 534 7.44 -12.02 -24.03
N LEU A 535 8.21 -11.34 -24.87
CA LEU A 535 9.16 -11.91 -25.84
C LEU A 535 10.49 -12.41 -25.26
N ASN A 536 10.64 -12.55 -23.97
CA ASN A 536 11.91 -12.97 -23.39
C ASN A 536 11.92 -14.48 -23.21
N GLY A 537 12.88 -15.15 -23.83
CA GLY A 537 13.09 -16.60 -23.78
C GLY A 537 13.22 -17.24 -22.38
N ASN A 538 12.87 -16.50 -21.34
CA ASN A 538 12.83 -16.91 -19.94
C ASN A 538 11.41 -17.26 -19.45
N GLY A 539 10.38 -17.29 -20.31
CA GLY A 539 9.10 -17.89 -19.98
C GLY A 539 8.22 -17.13 -18.99
N TYR A 540 8.18 -15.79 -19.06
CA TYR A 540 7.22 -15.00 -18.31
C TYR A 540 5.91 -14.82 -19.05
N PHE A 541 4.82 -14.60 -18.28
CA PHE A 541 3.43 -14.61 -18.77
C PHE A 541 2.94 -13.27 -19.23
N ASP A 542 2.03 -13.35 -20.17
CA ASP A 542 1.19 -12.23 -20.55
C ASP A 542 -0.24 -12.38 -20.00
N TRP A 543 -0.99 -11.28 -20.02
CA TRP A 543 -2.38 -11.25 -19.58
C TRP A 543 -3.27 -12.25 -20.32
N CYS A 544 -3.07 -12.40 -21.63
CA CYS A 544 -3.92 -13.26 -22.45
C CYS A 544 -3.76 -14.73 -22.08
N MET A 545 -2.54 -15.17 -21.76
CA MET A 545 -2.26 -16.52 -21.29
C MET A 545 -2.90 -16.78 -19.92
N LEU A 546 -2.78 -15.81 -19.01
CA LEU A 546 -3.36 -15.95 -17.69
C LEU A 546 -4.89 -16.02 -17.74
N ASP A 547 -5.52 -15.13 -18.52
CA ASP A 547 -6.98 -15.12 -18.73
C ASP A 547 -7.51 -16.37 -19.48
N ALA A 548 -6.68 -17.00 -20.31
CA ALA A 548 -7.05 -18.24 -20.99
C ALA A 548 -7.15 -19.45 -20.06
N ASN A 549 -6.74 -19.30 -18.79
CA ASN A 549 -6.77 -20.37 -17.79
C ASN A 549 -7.83 -20.14 -16.71
N PRO A 550 -9.11 -20.41 -16.99
CA PRO A 550 -10.21 -20.12 -16.08
C PRO A 550 -10.18 -20.95 -14.78
N ASN A 551 -9.39 -22.03 -14.77
CA ASN A 551 -9.27 -22.90 -13.59
C ASN A 551 -8.36 -22.31 -12.49
N MET A 552 -7.65 -21.22 -12.80
CA MET A 552 -6.95 -20.46 -11.78
C MET A 552 -7.91 -19.57 -11.02
N GLY A 553 -7.62 -19.30 -9.75
CA GLY A 553 -8.36 -18.29 -8.97
C GLY A 553 -8.18 -16.87 -9.51
N GLY A 554 -7.11 -16.62 -10.26
CA GLY A 554 -6.81 -15.34 -10.86
C GLY A 554 -5.32 -15.01 -10.93
N HIS A 555 -5.02 -13.75 -11.23
CA HIS A 555 -3.66 -13.25 -11.33
C HIS A 555 -3.55 -11.81 -10.83
N PHE A 556 -2.35 -11.42 -10.38
CA PHE A 556 -2.04 -10.08 -9.86
C PHE A 556 -0.84 -9.50 -10.60
N LEU A 557 -1.05 -8.35 -11.25
CA LEU A 557 0.00 -7.64 -11.97
C LEU A 557 1.02 -7.02 -10.99
N TRP A 558 2.30 -7.11 -11.28
CA TRP A 558 3.34 -6.30 -10.67
C TRP A 558 3.66 -5.09 -11.55
N SER A 559 3.24 -3.86 -11.21
CA SER A 559 2.41 -3.51 -10.08
C SER A 559 1.34 -2.47 -10.50
N TYR A 560 0.45 -2.08 -9.58
CA TYR A 560 -0.50 -1.00 -9.80
C TYR A 560 0.23 0.34 -9.99
N ASN A 561 1.08 0.72 -9.04
CA ASN A 561 1.80 1.99 -9.06
C ASN A 561 3.31 1.82 -9.08
N ASP A 562 3.99 2.79 -9.65
CA ASP A 562 5.43 2.96 -9.41
C ASP A 562 5.69 3.14 -7.93
N TYR A 563 6.86 2.70 -7.46
CA TYR A 563 7.19 2.76 -6.05
C TYR A 563 8.69 2.96 -5.81
N ALA A 564 9.03 3.51 -4.64
CA ALA A 564 10.41 3.67 -4.21
C ALA A 564 10.98 2.34 -3.72
N ARG A 565 12.24 2.07 -4.07
CA ARG A 565 12.99 0.88 -3.60
C ARG A 565 14.05 1.29 -2.58
N GLY A 566 14.19 0.50 -1.54
CA GLY A 566 15.27 0.69 -0.57
C GLY A 566 16.64 0.31 -1.14
N SER A 567 16.67 -0.67 -2.04
CA SER A 567 17.90 -1.21 -2.63
C SER A 567 18.48 -0.37 -3.77
N GLU A 568 17.74 0.59 -4.31
CA GLU A 568 18.16 1.40 -5.46
C GLU A 568 17.82 2.87 -5.22
N ASP A 569 18.61 3.77 -5.81
CA ASP A 569 18.40 5.22 -5.75
C ASP A 569 17.18 5.70 -6.54
N GLU A 570 16.43 4.77 -7.09
CA GLU A 570 15.45 5.09 -8.10
C GLU A 570 14.11 4.40 -7.88
N THR A 571 13.11 5.03 -8.46
CA THR A 571 11.76 4.52 -8.55
C THR A 571 11.73 3.26 -9.44
N MET A 572 11.03 2.22 -9.00
CA MET A 572 10.66 1.11 -9.86
C MET A 572 9.47 1.52 -10.74
N TYR A 573 9.71 1.65 -12.05
CA TYR A 573 8.74 2.18 -13.02
C TYR A 573 7.81 1.12 -13.62
N CYS A 574 7.55 0.03 -12.92
CA CYS A 574 6.69 -1.05 -13.41
C CYS A 574 5.18 -0.80 -13.22
N GLY A 575 4.78 0.25 -12.54
CA GLY A 575 3.38 0.59 -12.32
C GLY A 575 2.59 0.90 -13.59
N VAL A 576 1.29 0.68 -13.58
CA VAL A 576 0.36 1.18 -14.62
C VAL A 576 -0.02 2.63 -14.39
N VAL A 577 0.14 3.11 -13.17
CA VAL A 577 0.15 4.53 -12.82
C VAL A 577 1.52 4.89 -12.26
N ASP A 578 1.90 6.15 -12.33
CA ASP A 578 3.13 6.61 -11.68
C ASP A 578 2.97 6.70 -10.14
N MET A 579 4.01 7.12 -9.44
CA MET A 579 3.95 7.31 -7.98
C MET A 579 2.89 8.33 -7.55
N ASN A 580 2.58 9.30 -8.39
CA ASN A 580 1.53 10.30 -8.15
C ASN A 580 0.12 9.80 -8.51
N ARG A 581 0.00 8.54 -8.92
CA ARG A 581 -1.24 7.90 -9.44
C ARG A 581 -1.73 8.51 -10.77
N TYR A 582 -0.83 9.17 -11.53
CA TYR A 582 -1.16 9.60 -12.88
C TYR A 582 -1.11 8.40 -13.84
N PRO A 583 -2.15 8.16 -14.65
CA PRO A 583 -2.24 6.96 -15.48
C PRO A 583 -1.24 6.99 -16.64
N LYS A 584 -0.64 5.84 -16.93
CA LYS A 584 0.16 5.54 -18.09
C LYS A 584 -0.70 4.88 -19.17
N PHE A 585 -0.18 4.67 -20.38
CA PHE A 585 -0.93 3.96 -21.43
C PHE A 585 -1.34 2.55 -21.01
N SER A 586 -0.49 1.86 -20.25
CA SER A 586 -0.78 0.54 -19.72
C SER A 586 -1.99 0.50 -18.77
N TYR A 587 -2.32 1.59 -18.08
CA TYR A 587 -3.56 1.70 -17.30
C TYR A 587 -4.79 1.58 -18.20
N TYR A 588 -4.82 2.31 -19.32
CA TYR A 588 -5.92 2.27 -20.27
C TYR A 588 -5.98 0.97 -21.07
N MET A 589 -4.82 0.38 -21.33
CA MET A 589 -4.75 -0.96 -21.92
C MET A 589 -5.45 -1.99 -21.03
N LEU A 590 -5.11 -2.01 -19.73
CA LEU A 590 -5.75 -2.94 -18.79
C LEU A 590 -7.23 -2.59 -18.54
N GLN A 591 -7.58 -1.30 -18.56
CA GLN A 591 -8.96 -0.87 -18.53
C GLN A 591 -9.77 -1.47 -19.71
N SER A 592 -9.16 -1.59 -20.89
CA SER A 592 -9.80 -2.21 -22.06
C SER A 592 -9.94 -3.74 -21.98
N MET A 593 -9.42 -4.36 -20.91
CA MET A 593 -9.66 -5.79 -20.62
C MET A 593 -10.95 -6.04 -19.84
N ARG A 594 -11.63 -4.97 -19.37
CA ARG A 594 -12.91 -5.13 -18.67
C ARG A 594 -13.97 -5.74 -19.59
N ASP A 595 -14.88 -6.47 -18.97
CA ASP A 595 -16.10 -6.86 -19.66
C ASP A 595 -16.95 -5.61 -20.00
N LYS A 596 -17.21 -5.42 -21.28
CA LYS A 596 -18.01 -4.29 -21.78
C LYS A 596 -19.45 -4.26 -21.30
N SER A 597 -19.97 -5.39 -20.82
CA SER A 597 -21.33 -5.49 -20.27
C SER A 597 -21.43 -5.02 -18.82
N ILE A 598 -20.29 -4.86 -18.12
CA ILE A 598 -20.26 -4.46 -16.71
C ILE A 598 -20.05 -2.95 -16.62
N SER A 599 -21.04 -2.26 -16.07
CA SER A 599 -20.96 -0.86 -15.64
C SER A 599 -21.20 -0.76 -14.13
N GLN A 600 -20.49 0.12 -13.47
CA GLN A 600 -20.70 0.43 -12.05
C GLN A 600 -20.92 1.93 -11.91
N SER A 601 -22.13 2.31 -11.54
CA SER A 601 -22.54 3.71 -11.46
C SER A 601 -21.59 4.57 -10.61
N GLY A 602 -21.18 5.70 -11.16
CA GLY A 602 -20.23 6.62 -10.51
C GLY A 602 -18.75 6.20 -10.59
N LEU A 603 -18.45 5.01 -11.11
CA LEU A 603 -17.09 4.52 -11.28
C LEU A 603 -16.67 4.43 -12.74
N TYR A 604 -17.37 3.66 -13.55
CA TYR A 604 -17.07 3.49 -14.97
C TYR A 604 -18.27 2.99 -15.78
N GLU A 605 -18.28 3.36 -17.05
CA GLU A 605 -19.13 2.74 -18.08
C GLU A 605 -18.45 1.47 -18.61
N GLY A 606 -19.25 0.52 -19.15
CA GLY A 606 -18.73 -0.73 -19.68
C GLY A 606 -17.83 -0.55 -20.90
N PRO A 607 -18.34 0.02 -22.01
CA PRO A 607 -17.58 0.24 -23.24
C PRO A 607 -16.49 1.33 -23.05
N MET A 608 -15.32 1.13 -23.70
CA MET A 608 -14.26 2.13 -23.70
C MET A 608 -13.40 2.07 -24.97
N VAL A 609 -12.75 3.19 -25.30
CA VAL A 609 -11.72 3.30 -26.33
C VAL A 609 -10.68 4.34 -25.94
N PHE A 610 -9.42 4.09 -26.26
CA PHE A 610 -8.29 4.98 -25.95
C PHE A 610 -7.27 4.96 -27.10
N VAL A 611 -6.93 6.12 -27.64
CA VAL A 611 -5.83 6.28 -28.61
C VAL A 611 -4.53 6.40 -27.81
N ALA A 612 -3.64 5.44 -27.93
CA ALA A 612 -2.39 5.37 -27.21
C ALA A 612 -1.30 6.15 -27.95
N SER A 613 -1.46 7.46 -28.02
CA SER A 613 -0.52 8.37 -28.68
C SER A 613 -0.65 9.77 -28.10
N TYR A 614 0.46 10.53 -28.07
CA TYR A 614 0.47 11.98 -27.85
C TYR A 614 0.31 12.76 -29.14
N ASN A 615 0.36 12.08 -30.28
CA ASN A 615 0.26 12.64 -31.62
C ASN A 615 1.27 13.80 -31.87
N MET A 616 2.52 13.55 -31.50
CA MET A 616 3.65 14.47 -31.66
C MET A 616 4.70 13.88 -32.60
N ALA A 617 5.35 14.72 -33.41
CA ALA A 617 6.33 14.27 -34.41
C ALA A 617 7.53 13.57 -33.78
N GLU A 618 8.02 14.08 -32.65
CA GLU A 618 9.20 13.57 -31.92
C GLU A 618 8.88 12.26 -31.18
N GLU A 619 7.63 12.05 -30.80
CA GLU A 619 7.15 10.90 -30.05
C GLU A 619 6.53 9.83 -30.95
N PHE A 620 6.20 10.20 -32.20
CA PHE A 620 5.55 9.28 -33.11
C PHE A 620 6.42 8.06 -33.40
N PHE A 621 5.83 6.88 -33.32
CA PHE A 621 6.56 5.61 -33.48
C PHE A 621 7.06 5.45 -34.93
N SER A 622 8.16 6.08 -35.24
CA SER A 622 8.67 6.29 -36.60
C SER A 622 9.04 5.02 -37.37
N SER A 623 9.28 3.90 -36.65
CA SER A 623 9.71 2.65 -37.29
C SER A 623 8.55 1.83 -37.89
N THR A 624 7.30 2.06 -37.47
CA THR A 624 6.16 1.23 -37.87
C THR A 624 5.04 1.99 -38.56
N ASN A 625 5.02 3.33 -38.53
CA ASN A 625 3.90 4.17 -38.99
C ASN A 625 2.53 3.79 -38.39
N GLN A 626 2.53 3.13 -37.27
CA GLN A 626 1.34 2.53 -36.66
C GLN A 626 0.82 3.37 -35.51
N ILE A 627 -0.51 3.38 -35.35
CA ILE A 627 -1.21 3.95 -34.21
C ILE A 627 -1.92 2.82 -33.48
N THR A 628 -1.67 2.73 -32.19
CA THR A 628 -2.32 1.76 -31.32
C THR A 628 -3.53 2.37 -30.64
N VAL A 629 -4.64 1.64 -30.64
CA VAL A 629 -5.89 1.99 -29.97
C VAL A 629 -6.30 0.82 -29.08
N PHE A 630 -6.64 1.11 -27.82
CA PHE A 630 -7.16 0.12 -26.87
C PHE A 630 -8.68 0.21 -26.81
N SER A 631 -9.36 -0.93 -26.85
CA SER A 631 -10.83 -0.97 -26.72
C SER A 631 -11.31 -2.37 -26.31
N ASN A 632 -12.38 -2.43 -25.53
CA ASN A 632 -13.13 -3.66 -25.23
C ASN A 632 -14.33 -3.87 -26.14
N CYS A 633 -14.55 -3.01 -27.14
CA CYS A 633 -15.66 -3.08 -28.10
C CYS A 633 -15.34 -3.98 -29.31
N ASP A 634 -16.35 -4.25 -30.15
CA ASP A 634 -16.24 -5.23 -31.23
C ASP A 634 -15.58 -4.67 -32.48
N GLU A 635 -15.75 -3.37 -32.72
CA GLU A 635 -15.22 -2.66 -33.89
C GLU A 635 -14.61 -1.32 -33.45
N VAL A 636 -13.50 -0.91 -34.04
CA VAL A 636 -12.89 0.43 -33.85
C VAL A 636 -12.67 1.06 -35.23
N ARG A 637 -13.08 2.30 -35.37
CA ARG A 637 -12.75 3.18 -36.48
C ARG A 637 -11.77 4.25 -36.04
N LEU A 638 -10.70 4.42 -36.81
CA LEU A 638 -9.72 5.47 -36.55
C LEU A 638 -9.77 6.53 -37.65
N TYR A 639 -9.83 7.77 -37.26
CA TYR A 639 -9.83 8.94 -38.16
C TYR A 639 -8.63 9.82 -37.88
N ARG A 640 -8.10 10.45 -38.92
CA ARG A 640 -7.16 11.56 -38.87
C ARG A 640 -7.74 12.77 -39.59
N ASN A 641 -7.85 13.92 -38.89
CA ASN A 641 -8.42 15.13 -39.43
C ASN A 641 -9.80 14.86 -40.14
N ASP A 642 -10.67 14.10 -39.45
CA ASP A 642 -12.01 13.64 -39.93
C ASP A 642 -12.00 12.67 -41.14
N LYS A 643 -10.82 12.33 -41.68
CA LYS A 643 -10.66 11.33 -42.71
C LYS A 643 -10.45 9.95 -42.08
N LEU A 644 -11.27 8.97 -42.49
CA LEU A 644 -11.13 7.59 -42.05
C LEU A 644 -9.78 7.01 -42.48
N ILE A 645 -8.98 6.55 -41.52
CA ILE A 645 -7.75 5.78 -41.75
C ILE A 645 -8.10 4.33 -42.02
N GLY A 646 -8.95 3.75 -41.13
CA GLY A 646 -9.35 2.36 -41.24
C GLY A 646 -10.42 1.98 -40.25
N THR A 647 -10.98 0.80 -40.47
CA THR A 647 -11.90 0.10 -39.59
C THR A 647 -11.31 -1.26 -39.26
N GLN A 648 -11.31 -1.66 -38.01
CA GLN A 648 -10.88 -3.00 -37.58
C GLN A 648 -11.93 -3.60 -36.67
N THR A 649 -12.24 -4.86 -36.89
CA THR A 649 -13.06 -5.68 -36.01
C THR A 649 -12.18 -6.50 -35.06
N ARG A 650 -12.76 -7.00 -33.99
CA ARG A 650 -12.06 -7.86 -33.03
C ARG A 650 -11.56 -9.15 -33.68
N GLU A 651 -12.27 -9.67 -34.65
CA GLU A 651 -11.95 -10.89 -35.38
C GLU A 651 -10.84 -10.71 -36.43
N GLU A 652 -10.73 -9.49 -37.00
CA GLU A 652 -9.78 -9.15 -38.07
C GLU A 652 -8.42 -8.68 -37.53
N ARG A 653 -8.26 -8.61 -36.22
CA ARG A 653 -7.01 -8.17 -35.65
C ARG A 653 -5.85 -9.04 -36.08
N THR A 654 -4.89 -8.42 -36.68
CA THR A 654 -3.61 -9.05 -36.93
C THR A 654 -2.97 -9.27 -35.59
N LEU A 655 -3.06 -10.50 -35.10
CA LEU A 655 -2.39 -10.92 -33.90
C LEU A 655 -0.90 -10.90 -34.17
N LEU A 656 -0.15 -10.12 -33.40
CA LEU A 656 1.29 -10.25 -33.37
C LEU A 656 1.69 -11.69 -33.02
N TYR A 657 0.78 -12.48 -32.36
CA TYR A 657 0.94 -13.87 -31.99
C TYR A 657 -0.31 -14.70 -32.22
N ARG A 658 -0.25 -15.55 -33.20
CA ARG A 658 -1.36 -16.33 -33.76
C ARG A 658 -1.95 -17.41 -32.86
N SER A 659 -1.31 -17.83 -31.79
CA SER A 659 -1.68 -19.06 -31.09
C SER A 659 -2.50 -18.89 -29.81
N ILE A 660 -2.55 -17.69 -29.21
CA ILE A 660 -3.09 -17.52 -27.87
C ILE A 660 -4.47 -16.88 -27.85
N VAL A 661 -4.92 -16.30 -28.94
CA VAL A 661 -6.02 -15.33 -28.96
C VAL A 661 -7.36 -15.88 -29.44
N GLU A 662 -7.47 -17.17 -29.68
CA GLU A 662 -8.73 -17.75 -30.19
C GLU A 662 -9.95 -17.62 -29.26
N LYS A 663 -9.75 -17.25 -27.97
CA LYS A 663 -10.87 -17.15 -27.00
C LYS A 663 -11.06 -15.83 -26.27
N GLY A 664 -10.13 -14.90 -26.29
CA GLY A 664 -10.22 -13.65 -25.49
C GLY A 664 -10.02 -12.35 -26.25
N GLY A 665 -9.42 -12.39 -27.39
CA GLY A 665 -9.12 -11.23 -28.25
C GLY A 665 -8.27 -10.15 -27.57
N SER A 666 -7.07 -9.87 -28.08
CA SER A 666 -6.25 -8.75 -27.64
C SER A 666 -7.06 -7.45 -27.63
N PRO A 667 -6.91 -6.52 -26.65
CA PRO A 667 -7.57 -5.22 -26.65
C PRO A 667 -6.95 -4.25 -27.65
N LEU A 668 -5.91 -4.66 -28.38
CA LEU A 668 -5.16 -3.80 -29.28
C LEU A 668 -5.78 -3.76 -30.67
N PHE A 669 -5.98 -2.55 -31.18
CA PHE A 669 -6.26 -2.27 -32.56
C PHE A 669 -5.11 -1.45 -33.12
N ILE A 670 -4.41 -1.96 -34.14
CA ILE A 670 -3.19 -1.34 -34.67
C ILE A 670 -3.48 -0.92 -36.12
N PHE A 671 -3.41 0.39 -36.35
CA PHE A 671 -3.73 0.97 -37.67
C PHE A 671 -2.46 1.46 -38.36
N ASP A 672 -2.28 1.13 -39.64
CA ASP A 672 -1.27 1.79 -40.47
C ASP A 672 -1.72 3.21 -40.78
N ALA A 673 -1.01 4.17 -40.23
CA ALA A 673 -1.36 5.57 -40.39
C ALA A 673 -0.53 6.30 -41.47
N GLY A 674 0.35 5.61 -42.20
CA GLY A 674 1.18 6.19 -43.23
C GLY A 674 2.18 7.23 -42.76
N GLY A 675 2.52 7.27 -41.47
CA GLY A 675 3.43 8.24 -40.86
C GLY A 675 2.74 9.32 -40.04
N TYR A 676 3.54 10.22 -39.46
CA TYR A 676 3.04 11.37 -38.70
C TYR A 676 2.41 12.43 -39.63
N GLU A 677 1.26 12.95 -39.23
CA GLU A 677 0.62 14.12 -39.80
C GLU A 677 0.00 14.95 -38.66
N LYS A 678 0.27 16.24 -38.67
CA LYS A 678 -0.27 17.17 -37.67
C LYS A 678 -1.81 17.22 -37.75
N GLY A 679 -2.46 17.18 -36.59
CA GLY A 679 -3.91 17.30 -36.51
C GLY A 679 -4.51 16.48 -35.37
N THR A 680 -5.69 15.96 -35.60
CA THR A 680 -6.46 15.19 -34.62
C THR A 680 -6.56 13.75 -35.03
N LEU A 681 -6.22 12.83 -34.13
CA LEU A 681 -6.58 11.41 -34.19
C LEU A 681 -7.85 11.21 -33.37
N LYS A 682 -8.87 10.57 -33.95
CA LYS A 682 -10.12 10.22 -33.25
C LYS A 682 -10.41 8.76 -33.45
N ALA A 683 -10.63 8.04 -32.38
CA ALA A 683 -11.13 6.67 -32.41
C ALA A 683 -12.60 6.64 -31.99
N GLU A 684 -13.40 5.84 -32.73
CA GLU A 684 -14.77 5.48 -32.40
C GLU A 684 -14.83 3.98 -32.14
N ALA A 685 -15.37 3.57 -31.02
CA ALA A 685 -15.62 2.17 -30.70
C ALA A 685 -17.11 1.85 -30.90
N LEU A 686 -17.40 0.70 -31.51
CA LEU A 686 -18.74 0.30 -31.88
C LEU A 686 -19.10 -1.07 -31.28
N ILE A 687 -20.39 -1.20 -30.94
CA ILE A 687 -21.07 -2.46 -30.62
C ILE A 687 -22.32 -2.51 -31.53
N ASP A 688 -22.53 -3.62 -32.23
CA ASP A 688 -23.63 -3.79 -33.17
C ASP A 688 -23.77 -2.62 -34.16
N GLY A 689 -22.64 -2.11 -34.68
CA GLY A 689 -22.56 -1.01 -35.63
C GLY A 689 -22.86 0.38 -35.05
N LYS A 690 -23.14 0.51 -33.75
CA LYS A 690 -23.42 1.77 -33.09
C LYS A 690 -22.17 2.26 -32.31
N VAL A 691 -21.83 3.54 -32.48
CA VAL A 691 -20.75 4.18 -31.70
C VAL A 691 -21.19 4.28 -30.23
N VAL A 692 -20.41 3.67 -29.36
CA VAL A 692 -20.67 3.61 -27.90
C VAL A 692 -19.61 4.34 -27.08
N ALA A 693 -18.42 4.55 -27.65
CA ALA A 693 -17.36 5.32 -26.99
C ALA A 693 -16.49 6.04 -28.02
N THR A 694 -15.91 7.17 -27.66
CA THR A 694 -14.98 7.94 -28.50
C THR A 694 -13.81 8.47 -27.66
N HIS A 695 -12.65 8.54 -28.30
CA HIS A 695 -11.47 9.21 -27.73
C HIS A 695 -10.70 9.97 -28.80
N SER A 696 -10.20 11.14 -28.46
CA SER A 696 -9.46 11.97 -29.42
C SER A 696 -8.19 12.53 -28.79
N VAL A 697 -7.12 12.50 -29.55
CA VAL A 697 -5.86 13.20 -29.25
C VAL A 697 -5.52 14.14 -30.36
N ARG A 698 -4.93 15.28 -30.00
CA ARG A 698 -4.56 16.30 -30.99
C ARG A 698 -3.09 16.61 -30.83
N THR A 699 -2.43 16.92 -31.95
CA THR A 699 -1.09 17.50 -31.94
C THR A 699 -1.09 18.78 -31.12
N PRO A 700 -0.29 18.88 -30.03
CA PRO A 700 -0.20 20.13 -29.28
C PRO A 700 0.46 21.24 -30.11
N GLU A 701 0.02 22.45 -29.87
CA GLU A 701 0.69 23.67 -30.33
C GLU A 701 1.74 24.08 -29.26
N ALA A 702 2.32 25.26 -29.41
CA ALA A 702 3.25 25.79 -28.40
C ALA A 702 2.56 25.92 -27.05
N ALA A 703 3.31 25.68 -25.99
CA ALA A 703 2.83 25.85 -24.62
C ALA A 703 2.33 27.29 -24.40
N ASP A 704 1.13 27.43 -23.83
CA ASP A 704 0.43 28.71 -23.67
C ASP A 704 -0.03 28.95 -22.23
N ARG A 705 -0.51 27.91 -21.58
CA ARG A 705 -1.13 28.03 -20.26
C ARG A 705 -0.91 26.83 -19.36
N LEU A 706 -1.16 27.07 -18.07
CA LEU A 706 -1.27 26.03 -17.06
C LEU A 706 -2.75 25.69 -16.82
N VAL A 707 -3.05 24.42 -16.66
CA VAL A 707 -4.37 23.92 -16.21
C VAL A 707 -4.16 23.21 -14.88
N VAL A 708 -4.88 23.65 -13.85
CA VAL A 708 -4.87 23.03 -12.52
C VAL A 708 -6.08 22.10 -12.39
N ASP A 709 -5.83 20.86 -12.01
CA ASP A 709 -6.82 19.81 -11.82
C ASP A 709 -6.77 19.33 -10.37
N ILE A 710 -7.73 19.74 -9.54
CA ILE A 710 -7.87 19.28 -8.16
C ILE A 710 -8.63 17.96 -8.19
N LYS A 711 -7.93 16.89 -7.87
CA LYS A 711 -8.43 15.52 -8.02
C LYS A 711 -9.25 15.07 -6.82
N THR A 712 -10.51 15.45 -6.79
CA THR A 712 -11.44 15.02 -5.74
C THR A 712 -11.98 13.61 -5.93
N ASP A 713 -12.09 13.11 -7.16
CA ASP A 713 -12.69 11.83 -7.54
C ASP A 713 -14.12 11.62 -7.00
N GLY A 714 -14.85 12.72 -6.78
CA GLY A 714 -16.19 12.70 -6.19
C GLY A 714 -16.20 12.69 -4.66
N ILE A 715 -15.03 12.69 -4.02
CA ILE A 715 -14.89 12.77 -2.55
C ILE A 715 -14.83 14.23 -2.16
N VAL A 716 -15.77 14.68 -1.32
CA VAL A 716 -15.74 16.03 -0.76
C VAL A 716 -14.67 16.07 0.33
N PRO A 717 -13.62 16.93 0.22
CA PRO A 717 -12.59 17.00 1.23
C PRO A 717 -13.15 17.44 2.60
N VAL A 718 -12.59 16.86 3.65
CA VAL A 718 -13.00 17.11 5.04
C VAL A 718 -12.05 18.09 5.71
N ALA A 719 -12.57 19.09 6.38
CA ALA A 719 -11.78 20.06 7.14
C ALA A 719 -11.44 19.52 8.55
N ASP A 720 -10.65 18.45 8.61
CA ASP A 720 -10.15 17.81 9.82
C ASP A 720 -8.69 18.19 10.16
N GLY A 721 -8.01 18.88 9.24
CA GLY A 721 -6.60 19.24 9.38
C GLY A 721 -5.62 18.13 8.98
N SER A 722 -6.13 17.02 8.46
CA SER A 722 -5.36 15.81 8.07
C SER A 722 -5.64 15.38 6.64
N ASP A 723 -6.84 15.64 6.10
CA ASP A 723 -7.22 15.20 4.76
C ASP A 723 -6.38 15.84 3.68
N MET A 724 -5.93 15.02 2.71
CA MET A 724 -5.05 15.43 1.62
C MET A 724 -5.70 15.25 0.25
N ILE A 725 -5.53 16.27 -0.59
CA ILE A 725 -6.13 16.34 -1.91
C ILE A 725 -5.02 16.34 -2.95
N PRO A 726 -4.97 15.37 -3.88
CA PRO A 726 -4.05 15.41 -5.02
C PRO A 726 -4.39 16.55 -5.97
N VAL A 727 -3.36 17.25 -6.44
CA VAL A 727 -3.49 18.32 -7.44
C VAL A 727 -2.51 18.06 -8.56
N TYR A 728 -3.01 17.97 -9.78
CA TYR A 728 -2.19 17.96 -10.97
C TYR A 728 -2.19 19.34 -11.63
N PHE A 729 -1.08 19.73 -12.17
CA PHE A 729 -0.98 20.94 -13.00
C PHE A 729 -0.31 20.57 -14.32
N LYS A 730 -0.93 20.98 -15.42
CA LYS A 730 -0.62 20.55 -16.78
C LYS A 730 -0.20 21.74 -17.60
N VAL A 731 0.90 21.59 -18.34
CA VAL A 731 1.28 22.55 -19.36
C VAL A 731 0.51 22.25 -20.63
N CYS A 732 -0.31 23.19 -21.06
CA CYS A 732 -1.20 23.01 -22.20
C CYS A 732 -0.98 24.10 -23.26
N ASP A 733 -1.34 23.79 -24.49
CA ASP A 733 -1.46 24.78 -25.54
C ASP A 733 -2.71 25.66 -25.34
N LYS A 734 -2.92 26.65 -26.23
CA LYS A 734 -4.08 27.57 -26.19
C LYS A 734 -5.43 26.85 -26.27
N ASN A 735 -5.46 25.63 -26.77
CA ASN A 735 -6.66 24.82 -26.94
C ASN A 735 -6.88 23.81 -25.78
N GLY A 736 -5.98 23.80 -24.80
CA GLY A 736 -6.03 22.89 -23.66
C GLY A 736 -5.42 21.51 -23.93
N THR A 737 -4.71 21.31 -25.04
CA THR A 737 -4.00 20.06 -25.33
C THR A 737 -2.71 20.01 -24.51
N LEU A 738 -2.47 18.87 -23.86
CA LEU A 738 -1.25 18.62 -23.07
C LEU A 738 -0.01 18.70 -23.96
N VAL A 739 0.98 19.50 -23.55
CA VAL A 739 2.29 19.56 -24.19
C VAL A 739 3.22 18.61 -23.45
N SER A 740 3.21 17.33 -23.81
CA SER A 740 3.84 16.23 -23.07
C SER A 740 5.38 16.31 -23.02
N ASN A 741 6.02 16.98 -23.95
CA ASN A 741 7.46 17.23 -23.96
C ASN A 741 7.89 18.48 -23.17
N SER A 742 6.96 19.16 -22.50
CA SER A 742 7.28 20.33 -21.68
C SER A 742 8.02 19.93 -20.40
N ARG A 743 9.08 20.73 -20.08
CA ARG A 743 9.86 20.66 -18.83
C ARG A 743 9.86 21.99 -18.09
N GLN A 744 8.75 22.72 -18.19
CA GLN A 744 8.60 24.00 -17.50
C GLN A 744 8.72 23.83 -15.98
N LYS A 745 9.36 24.82 -15.35
CA LYS A 745 9.33 24.94 -13.88
C LYS A 745 8.06 25.67 -13.49
N VAL A 746 7.24 25.01 -12.68
CA VAL A 746 5.94 25.51 -12.23
C VAL A 746 5.98 25.77 -10.74
N ALA A 747 5.64 26.98 -10.34
CA ALA A 747 5.43 27.35 -8.94
C ALA A 747 3.94 27.23 -8.57
N ILE A 748 3.67 26.70 -7.37
CA ILE A 748 2.34 26.47 -6.86
C ILE A 748 2.09 27.35 -5.63
N ARG A 749 0.93 27.97 -5.58
CA ARG A 749 0.45 28.71 -4.43
C ARG A 749 -0.91 28.18 -3.98
N VAL A 750 -1.03 27.91 -2.70
CA VAL A 750 -2.29 27.55 -2.06
C VAL A 750 -2.76 28.71 -1.18
N SER A 751 -4.07 28.98 -1.17
CA SER A 751 -4.68 29.99 -0.32
C SER A 751 -6.09 29.54 0.13
N GLY A 752 -6.60 30.19 1.18
CA GLY A 752 -7.84 29.78 1.85
C GLY A 752 -7.58 28.69 2.88
N GLU A 753 -8.47 27.72 2.99
CA GLU A 753 -8.46 26.70 4.05
C GLU A 753 -7.67 25.45 3.64
N GLY A 754 -6.50 25.64 3.03
CA GLY A 754 -5.59 24.58 2.64
C GLY A 754 -4.12 24.97 2.74
N VAL A 755 -3.25 23.99 2.91
CA VAL A 755 -1.80 24.14 3.02
C VAL A 755 -1.13 23.22 2.00
N LEU A 756 -0.12 23.75 1.27
CA LEU A 756 0.70 22.94 0.37
C LEU A 756 1.57 22.00 1.20
N VAL A 757 1.44 20.69 0.97
CA VAL A 757 2.24 19.69 1.69
C VAL A 757 3.67 19.71 1.17
N GLY A 758 4.63 19.87 2.09
CA GLY A 758 6.06 19.91 1.78
C GLY A 758 6.59 21.24 1.27
N ASP A 759 5.75 22.29 1.16
CA ASP A 759 6.18 23.63 0.76
C ASP A 759 7.12 24.30 1.77
N THR A 760 6.91 24.01 3.04
CA THR A 760 7.76 24.46 4.14
C THR A 760 9.18 23.87 4.09
N ILE A 761 9.38 22.80 3.34
CA ILE A 761 10.69 22.16 3.14
C ILE A 761 11.23 22.52 1.74
N ARG A 762 11.64 23.74 1.54
CA ARG A 762 12.25 24.23 0.28
C ARG A 762 13.39 23.37 -0.25
N ARG A 763 13.90 22.43 0.52
CA ARG A 763 15.05 21.59 0.20
C ARG A 763 14.73 20.37 -0.65
N ILE A 764 13.46 19.93 -0.69
CA ILE A 764 13.09 18.74 -1.48
C ILE A 764 12.63 19.06 -2.90
N GLY A 765 12.64 20.34 -3.29
CA GLY A 765 12.39 20.76 -4.67
C GLY A 765 10.94 20.59 -5.13
N ILE A 766 10.00 20.59 -4.19
CA ILE A 766 8.57 20.44 -4.51
C ILE A 766 8.02 21.70 -5.17
N ASN A 767 8.53 22.88 -4.79
CA ASN A 767 8.01 24.15 -5.26
C ASN A 767 9.11 25.20 -5.40
N PRO A 768 9.41 25.74 -6.58
CA PRO A 768 8.88 25.32 -7.89
C PRO A 768 9.41 23.95 -8.32
N GLN A 769 8.63 23.18 -9.06
CA GLN A 769 9.03 21.89 -9.60
C GLN A 769 9.05 21.87 -11.12
N GLU A 770 9.93 21.09 -11.71
CA GLU A 770 9.91 20.76 -13.12
C GLU A 770 8.81 19.74 -13.40
N VAL A 771 7.99 19.98 -14.43
CA VAL A 771 6.98 19.04 -14.86
C VAL A 771 7.61 17.87 -15.63
N GLU A 772 7.00 16.71 -15.57
CA GLU A 772 7.36 15.50 -16.32
C GLU A 772 6.23 15.09 -17.24
N GLY A 773 6.52 14.91 -18.52
CA GLY A 773 5.46 14.66 -19.50
C GLY A 773 4.44 15.79 -19.56
N GLY A 774 4.86 17.04 -19.29
CA GLY A 774 3.99 18.19 -19.20
C GLY A 774 3.09 18.25 -17.96
N VAL A 775 3.25 17.31 -16.98
CA VAL A 775 2.40 17.20 -15.80
C VAL A 775 3.23 17.29 -14.53
N GLY A 776 2.82 18.15 -13.62
CA GLY A 776 3.37 18.21 -12.27
C GLY A 776 2.30 17.84 -11.23
N PHE A 777 2.73 17.71 -9.97
CA PHE A 777 1.91 17.16 -8.92
C PHE A 777 2.20 17.80 -7.57
N ALA A 778 1.16 17.99 -6.76
CA ALA A 778 1.27 18.41 -5.37
C ALA A 778 0.15 17.83 -4.54
N PHE A 779 0.35 17.81 -3.21
CA PHE A 779 -0.73 17.59 -2.25
C PHE A 779 -1.11 18.90 -1.58
N VAL A 780 -2.41 19.07 -1.35
CA VAL A 780 -2.95 20.13 -0.50
C VAL A 780 -3.64 19.47 0.69
N ARG A 781 -3.17 19.76 1.88
CA ARG A 781 -3.81 19.35 3.14
C ARG A 781 -4.84 20.37 3.56
N THR A 782 -6.00 19.91 4.03
CA THR A 782 -7.04 20.76 4.58
C THR A 782 -6.59 21.36 5.91
N THR A 783 -7.15 22.53 6.25
CA THR A 783 -7.10 23.04 7.62
C THR A 783 -8.24 22.45 8.45
N GLY A 784 -8.23 22.67 9.77
CA GLY A 784 -9.35 22.29 10.65
C GLY A 784 -10.61 23.15 10.50
N LYS A 785 -10.68 24.00 9.47
CA LYS A 785 -11.79 24.93 9.23
C LYS A 785 -12.37 24.71 7.83
N ALA A 786 -13.67 24.46 7.77
CA ALA A 786 -14.37 24.33 6.49
C ALA A 786 -14.35 25.64 5.72
N GLY A 787 -14.06 25.56 4.43
CA GLY A 787 -13.97 26.72 3.58
C GLY A 787 -13.46 26.39 2.18
N LYS A 788 -13.17 27.45 1.44
CA LYS A 788 -12.65 27.36 0.09
C LYS A 788 -11.12 27.18 0.12
N ILE A 789 -10.63 26.26 -0.67
CA ILE A 789 -9.21 26.11 -1.02
C ILE A 789 -9.04 26.57 -2.46
N VAL A 790 -8.04 27.40 -2.71
CA VAL A 790 -7.69 27.89 -4.04
C VAL A 790 -6.25 27.49 -4.33
N VAL A 791 -6.04 26.85 -5.46
CA VAL A 791 -4.71 26.45 -5.96
C VAL A 791 -4.42 27.22 -7.22
N GLU A 792 -3.30 27.90 -7.27
CA GLU A 792 -2.79 28.66 -8.41
C GLU A 792 -1.41 28.09 -8.84
N ALA A 793 -1.23 27.89 -10.13
CA ALA A 793 0.02 27.44 -10.71
C ALA A 793 0.54 28.53 -11.66
N THR A 794 1.84 28.85 -11.59
CA THR A 794 2.50 29.86 -12.41
C THR A 794 3.82 29.33 -13.00
N ALA A 795 4.12 29.75 -14.22
CA ALA A 795 5.39 29.46 -14.88
C ALA A 795 5.76 30.63 -15.83
N ASP A 796 7.04 30.82 -16.08
CA ASP A 796 7.53 31.88 -16.96
C ASP A 796 6.98 31.70 -18.40
N GLY A 797 6.42 32.76 -18.95
CA GLY A 797 5.91 32.80 -20.32
C GLY A 797 4.56 32.06 -20.54
N LEU A 798 3.91 31.53 -19.49
CA LEU A 798 2.63 30.87 -19.58
C LEU A 798 1.53 31.62 -18.82
N MET A 799 0.30 31.54 -19.29
CA MET A 799 -0.86 32.01 -18.52
C MET A 799 -1.02 31.12 -17.28
N ALA A 800 -1.22 31.76 -16.12
CA ALA A 800 -1.42 31.07 -14.85
C ALA A 800 -2.70 30.21 -14.87
N GLY A 801 -2.60 29.02 -14.28
CA GLY A 801 -3.74 28.14 -14.04
C GLY A 801 -4.28 28.33 -12.63
N LYS A 802 -5.61 28.17 -12.44
CA LYS A 802 -6.25 28.29 -11.14
C LYS A 802 -7.42 27.32 -11.04
N ALA A 803 -7.56 26.68 -9.87
CA ALA A 803 -8.70 25.87 -9.53
C ALA A 803 -9.11 26.07 -8.07
N GLU A 804 -10.34 25.72 -7.74
CA GLU A 804 -10.83 25.84 -6.37
C GLU A 804 -11.68 24.62 -5.97
N VAL A 805 -11.68 24.30 -4.69
CA VAL A 805 -12.50 23.26 -4.10
C VAL A 805 -13.06 23.73 -2.75
N GLN A 806 -14.27 23.28 -2.43
CA GLN A 806 -14.92 23.56 -1.15
C GLN A 806 -14.76 22.34 -0.23
N THR A 807 -14.30 22.57 1.00
CA THR A 807 -14.26 21.55 2.05
C THR A 807 -15.54 21.53 2.85
N LYS A 808 -15.96 20.38 3.36
CA LYS A 808 -17.01 20.24 4.36
C LYS A 808 -16.44 20.25 5.77
N ALA A 809 -17.27 20.66 6.74
CA ALA A 809 -16.88 20.59 8.14
C ALA A 809 -16.63 19.15 8.59
N PHE A 810 -15.69 18.96 9.50
CA PHE A 810 -15.50 17.70 10.19
C PHE A 810 -16.66 17.49 11.18
N GLU A 811 -17.35 16.38 11.07
CA GLU A 811 -18.52 16.05 11.89
C GLU A 811 -18.18 15.17 13.10
N GLY A 812 -16.93 14.66 13.16
CA GLY A 812 -16.45 13.83 14.26
C GLY A 812 -16.11 14.62 15.52
N ASN A 813 -15.89 13.90 16.61
CA ASN A 813 -15.41 14.49 17.86
C ASN A 813 -13.92 14.80 17.71
N SER A 814 -13.53 16.05 17.96
CA SER A 814 -12.14 16.45 18.08
C SER A 814 -11.83 16.89 19.51
N LEU A 815 -10.59 16.68 19.96
CA LEU A 815 -10.16 17.25 21.23
C LEU A 815 -10.25 18.77 21.13
N ARG A 816 -11.18 19.36 21.88
CA ARG A 816 -11.22 20.81 22.03
C ARG A 816 -9.95 21.27 22.70
N ASP A 817 -9.40 22.35 22.16
CA ASP A 817 -8.19 22.96 22.67
C ASP A 817 -8.34 23.31 24.15
N GLY A 818 -7.65 22.61 24.99
CA GLY A 818 -7.20 23.17 26.23
C GLY A 818 -6.18 24.26 25.87
N GLU A 819 -6.10 25.33 26.58
CA GLU A 819 -5.02 26.30 26.43
C GLU A 819 -3.69 25.58 26.33
N HIS A 820 -3.10 25.57 25.13
CA HIS A 820 -1.80 24.94 24.89
C HIS A 820 -0.75 25.93 25.31
N ALA A 821 0.34 25.44 25.88
CA ALA A 821 1.59 26.16 25.75
C ALA A 821 1.76 26.43 24.22
N PRO A 822 1.90 27.70 23.80
CA PRO A 822 2.05 27.98 22.39
C PRO A 822 3.26 27.25 21.88
N PHE A 823 3.10 26.50 20.75
CA PHE A 823 4.25 26.02 20.00
C PHE A 823 4.99 27.25 19.51
N LEU A 824 6.14 27.51 20.09
CA LEU A 824 7.01 28.64 19.70
C LEU A 824 8.01 28.17 18.63
N GLY A 825 7.92 26.92 18.18
CA GLY A 825 8.71 26.39 17.08
C GLY A 825 8.44 27.21 15.82
N LYS A 826 9.47 27.74 15.22
CA LYS A 826 9.39 28.35 13.91
C LYS A 826 8.95 27.29 12.90
N GLU A 827 8.11 27.68 11.94
CA GLU A 827 7.91 26.89 10.75
C GLU A 827 9.27 26.46 10.16
N GLU A 828 9.32 25.27 9.56
CA GLU A 828 10.51 24.49 9.21
C GLU A 828 11.63 25.16 8.38
N ASP A 829 11.64 26.47 8.18
CA ASP A 829 12.67 27.18 7.41
C ASP A 829 14.11 26.94 7.92
N ASP A 830 14.28 26.50 9.18
CA ASP A 830 15.56 26.31 9.83
C ASP A 830 15.87 24.85 10.23
N VAL A 831 15.07 23.87 9.85
CA VAL A 831 15.40 22.47 10.10
C VAL A 831 16.61 22.10 9.26
N VAL A 832 17.76 22.16 9.88
CA VAL A 832 18.95 21.49 9.35
C VAL A 832 18.61 20.00 9.35
N VAL A 833 18.21 19.49 8.19
CA VAL A 833 18.24 18.06 7.93
C VAL A 833 19.65 17.63 8.31
N LYS A 834 19.81 16.93 9.45
CA LYS A 834 21.09 16.31 9.73
C LYS A 834 21.45 15.56 8.46
N PRO A 835 22.62 15.78 7.89
CA PRO A 835 22.99 15.08 6.67
C PRO A 835 22.77 13.59 6.94
N SER A 836 22.33 12.86 5.91
CA SER A 836 22.27 11.42 5.88
C SER A 836 23.42 10.82 6.67
N SER A 837 23.22 9.66 7.30
CA SER A 837 24.29 8.99 8.06
C SER A 837 25.60 8.98 7.23
N TRP A 838 26.72 8.88 7.90
CA TRP A 838 28.02 8.83 7.19
C TRP A 838 27.97 7.73 6.10
N GLN A 839 27.37 6.58 6.41
CA GLN A 839 27.21 5.48 5.45
C GLN A 839 26.41 5.90 4.22
N GLN A 840 25.30 6.59 4.39
CA GLN A 840 24.48 7.08 3.27
C GLN A 840 25.24 8.11 2.42
N ARG A 841 25.99 9.02 3.05
CA ARG A 841 26.83 9.97 2.29
C ARG A 841 27.92 9.28 1.50
N VAL A 842 28.47 8.20 2.03
CA VAL A 842 29.49 7.40 1.34
C VAL A 842 28.88 6.71 0.12
N LEU A 843 27.73 6.08 0.25
CA LEU A 843 27.04 5.40 -0.85
C LEU A 843 26.64 6.33 -2.01
N LYS A 844 26.53 7.64 -1.76
CA LYS A 844 26.31 8.66 -2.80
C LYS A 844 27.57 9.06 -3.56
N LYS A 845 28.76 8.66 -3.07
CA LYS A 845 30.01 8.93 -3.78
C LYS A 845 30.16 7.99 -4.99
N PRO A 846 30.82 8.45 -6.07
CA PRO A 846 31.16 7.54 -7.15
C PRO A 846 32.00 6.39 -6.62
N ARG A 847 31.68 5.18 -7.03
CA ARG A 847 32.52 4.00 -6.76
C ARG A 847 33.88 4.17 -7.44
N LEU A 848 34.94 3.80 -6.74
CA LEU A 848 36.28 3.82 -7.28
C LEU A 848 36.46 2.67 -8.30
N LYS A 849 37.17 2.92 -9.38
CA LYS A 849 37.40 1.92 -10.39
C LYS A 849 38.40 0.85 -9.93
N ILE A 850 37.96 -0.38 -10.05
CA ILE A 850 38.75 -1.59 -9.75
C ILE A 850 39.42 -2.02 -11.05
N ALA A 851 40.74 -2.22 -10.98
CA ALA A 851 41.55 -2.69 -12.10
C ALA A 851 41.53 -4.22 -12.22
N SER A 852 41.57 -4.91 -11.08
CA SER A 852 41.55 -6.38 -11.05
C SER A 852 41.05 -6.92 -9.73
N VAL A 853 40.47 -8.12 -9.76
CA VAL A 853 40.14 -8.90 -8.59
C VAL A 853 40.68 -10.33 -8.76
N LYS A 854 41.27 -10.87 -7.69
CA LYS A 854 41.89 -12.18 -7.69
C LYS A 854 41.51 -13.00 -6.48
N THR A 855 41.35 -14.30 -6.68
CA THR A 855 41.19 -15.32 -5.62
C THR A 855 41.81 -16.61 -6.05
N GLU A 856 42.08 -17.50 -5.12
CA GLU A 856 42.72 -18.82 -5.39
C GLU A 856 41.69 -19.89 -5.73
N SER A 857 40.42 -19.70 -5.38
CA SER A 857 39.37 -20.71 -5.55
C SER A 857 38.10 -20.08 -6.12
N THR A 858 37.52 -20.67 -7.14
CA THR A 858 36.28 -20.20 -7.79
C THR A 858 35.47 -21.40 -8.30
N GLN A 859 34.19 -21.44 -7.98
CA GLN A 859 33.24 -22.42 -8.51
C GLN A 859 32.91 -22.08 -9.97
N GLU A 860 32.84 -23.13 -10.83
CA GLU A 860 32.41 -22.97 -12.22
C GLU A 860 31.02 -22.30 -12.31
N GLY A 861 30.88 -21.31 -13.17
CA GLY A 861 29.65 -20.50 -13.32
C GLY A 861 29.52 -19.29 -12.37
N TYR A 862 30.44 -19.14 -11.39
CA TYR A 862 30.42 -18.06 -10.42
C TYR A 862 31.78 -17.33 -10.36
N PRO A 863 32.20 -16.65 -11.44
CA PRO A 863 33.52 -16.07 -11.55
C PRO A 863 33.75 -14.94 -10.55
N VAL A 864 35.00 -14.72 -10.15
CA VAL A 864 35.39 -13.69 -9.19
C VAL A 864 35.13 -12.27 -9.69
N SER A 865 34.98 -12.05 -11.00
CA SER A 865 34.60 -10.77 -11.60
C SER A 865 33.22 -10.29 -11.15
N ASN A 866 32.36 -11.20 -10.74
CA ASN A 866 30.99 -10.85 -10.29
C ASN A 866 30.97 -9.99 -9.01
N ILE A 867 32.04 -10.01 -8.20
CA ILE A 867 32.07 -9.20 -6.98
C ILE A 867 32.48 -7.74 -7.21
N THR A 868 32.68 -7.32 -8.46
CA THR A 868 33.08 -5.96 -8.84
C THR A 868 32.34 -5.47 -10.09
N ASP A 869 31.25 -6.11 -10.47
CA ASP A 869 30.46 -5.79 -11.66
C ASP A 869 29.33 -4.79 -11.42
N ASN A 870 29.19 -4.32 -10.18
CA ASN A 870 28.13 -3.42 -9.69
C ASN A 870 26.73 -4.04 -9.67
N ASP A 871 26.63 -5.38 -9.61
CA ASP A 871 25.39 -6.10 -9.42
C ASP A 871 25.45 -6.97 -8.17
N ASP A 872 24.83 -6.54 -7.08
CA ASP A 872 24.77 -7.31 -5.82
C ASP A 872 24.10 -8.69 -5.96
N ARG A 873 23.45 -8.96 -7.11
CA ARG A 873 22.76 -10.22 -7.41
C ARG A 873 23.60 -11.23 -8.20
N SER A 874 24.69 -10.81 -8.78
CA SER A 874 25.71 -11.70 -9.32
C SER A 874 26.63 -12.14 -8.18
N TRP A 875 27.12 -13.37 -8.21
CA TRP A 875 27.88 -13.89 -7.09
C TRP A 875 29.17 -14.57 -7.55
N TRP A 876 30.20 -14.41 -6.74
CA TRP A 876 31.30 -15.33 -6.67
C TRP A 876 31.05 -16.38 -5.58
N ILE A 877 31.36 -17.62 -5.84
CA ILE A 877 31.32 -18.71 -4.87
C ILE A 877 32.66 -19.42 -4.89
N ALA A 878 33.19 -19.75 -3.72
CA ALA A 878 34.43 -20.50 -3.58
C ALA A 878 34.33 -21.91 -4.25
N GLY A 879 35.35 -22.35 -4.96
CA GLY A 879 35.37 -23.62 -5.63
C GLY A 879 35.37 -24.84 -4.70
N ASP A 880 35.79 -24.63 -3.46
CA ASP A 880 35.83 -25.66 -2.43
C ASP A 880 35.40 -25.13 -1.07
N GLY A 881 35.35 -25.96 -0.05
CA GLY A 881 34.96 -25.58 1.32
C GLY A 881 36.14 -25.32 2.26
N HIS A 882 37.41 -25.29 1.73
CA HIS A 882 38.56 -25.05 2.56
C HIS A 882 38.73 -23.57 2.91
N LEU A 883 38.93 -23.26 4.14
CA LEU A 883 39.14 -21.90 4.66
C LEU A 883 40.59 -21.74 5.10
N PRO A 884 41.19 -20.52 5.03
CA PRO A 884 40.54 -19.27 4.61
C PRO A 884 40.54 -19.09 3.09
N HIS A 885 39.55 -18.33 2.59
CA HIS A 885 39.56 -17.80 1.22
C HIS A 885 40.07 -16.36 1.22
N ILE A 886 41.03 -16.09 0.32
CA ILE A 886 41.64 -14.77 0.16
C ILE A 886 41.19 -14.14 -1.16
N ILE A 887 40.64 -12.93 -1.09
CA ILE A 887 40.24 -12.13 -2.24
C ILE A 887 41.07 -10.84 -2.22
N VAL A 888 41.74 -10.51 -3.31
CA VAL A 888 42.50 -9.26 -3.45
C VAL A 888 41.94 -8.41 -4.57
N VAL A 889 41.50 -7.22 -4.20
CA VAL A 889 41.02 -6.18 -5.13
C VAL A 889 42.11 -5.17 -5.35
N GLU A 890 42.38 -4.84 -6.61
CA GLU A 890 43.34 -3.84 -7.02
C GLU A 890 42.66 -2.66 -7.68
N LEU A 891 42.91 -1.45 -7.20
CA LEU A 891 42.46 -0.19 -7.81
C LEU A 891 43.32 0.21 -9.01
N GLU A 892 42.78 0.95 -9.97
CA GLU A 892 43.55 1.47 -11.12
C GLU A 892 44.81 2.26 -10.70
N LYS A 893 44.71 2.99 -9.60
CA LYS A 893 45.83 3.76 -9.03
C LYS A 893 45.71 3.85 -7.51
N THR A 894 46.82 4.13 -6.83
CA THR A 894 46.75 4.43 -5.41
C THR A 894 45.93 5.68 -5.19
N THR A 895 44.84 5.58 -4.44
CA THR A 895 43.91 6.69 -4.24
C THR A 895 43.42 6.72 -2.79
N TRP A 896 42.87 7.85 -2.38
CA TRP A 896 42.22 7.95 -1.07
C TRP A 896 40.90 7.20 -1.10
N VAL A 897 40.75 6.21 -0.25
CA VAL A 897 39.52 5.42 -0.06
C VAL A 897 38.87 5.84 1.25
N THR A 898 37.66 6.36 1.17
CA THR A 898 36.87 6.76 2.35
C THR A 898 36.27 5.56 3.04
N ALA A 899 35.74 4.61 2.26
CA ALA A 899 35.06 3.43 2.78
C ALA A 899 35.14 2.24 1.85
N SER A 900 34.90 1.05 2.41
CA SER A 900 34.65 -0.20 1.68
C SER A 900 33.27 -0.74 2.07
N ARG A 901 32.55 -1.29 1.08
CA ARG A 901 31.31 -2.04 1.28
C ARG A 901 31.49 -3.45 0.76
N ILE A 902 31.18 -4.45 1.56
CA ILE A 902 31.31 -5.87 1.23
C ILE A 902 29.94 -6.51 1.40
N VAL A 903 29.45 -7.18 0.36
CA VAL A 903 28.17 -7.89 0.33
C VAL A 903 28.44 -9.38 0.25
N PHE A 904 27.99 -10.13 1.24
CA PHE A 904 28.09 -11.58 1.25
C PHE A 904 26.90 -12.24 0.53
N GLN A 905 27.13 -13.41 -0.06
CA GLN A 905 26.11 -14.08 -0.88
C GLN A 905 24.94 -14.64 -0.06
N LYS A 906 25.22 -15.21 1.12
CA LYS A 906 24.20 -15.82 1.97
C LYS A 906 23.84 -14.90 3.13
N ASP A 907 22.65 -14.40 3.09
CA ASP A 907 22.14 -13.42 4.06
C ASP A 907 22.02 -13.97 5.48
N SER A 908 21.61 -15.22 5.63
CA SER A 908 21.44 -15.89 6.93
C SER A 908 22.71 -16.50 7.51
N SER A 909 23.78 -16.60 6.71
CA SER A 909 25.04 -17.18 7.17
C SER A 909 25.89 -16.17 7.93
N SER A 910 26.59 -16.64 8.95
CA SER A 910 27.63 -15.86 9.63
C SER A 910 28.95 -15.98 8.87
N TYR A 911 29.65 -14.86 8.69
CA TYR A 911 30.94 -14.75 8.03
C TYR A 911 31.98 -14.16 8.98
N LYS A 912 32.94 -14.98 9.38
CA LYS A 912 34.14 -14.49 10.07
C LYS A 912 35.15 -14.03 9.04
N HIS A 913 35.54 -12.76 9.08
CA HIS A 913 36.41 -12.18 8.05
C HIS A 913 37.32 -11.07 8.56
N LYS A 914 38.43 -10.88 7.83
CA LYS A 914 39.40 -9.80 8.05
C LYS A 914 39.56 -8.98 6.78
N VAL A 915 39.60 -7.66 6.92
CA VAL A 915 39.87 -6.71 5.83
C VAL A 915 41.18 -5.96 6.09
N GLU A 916 42.02 -5.94 5.07
CA GLU A 916 43.34 -5.31 5.10
C GLU A 916 43.55 -4.45 3.86
N THR A 917 44.39 -3.43 3.97
CA THR A 917 44.74 -2.56 2.86
C THR A 917 46.23 -2.45 2.70
N SER A 918 46.67 -2.20 1.44
CA SER A 918 48.09 -1.99 1.11
C SER A 918 48.23 -0.92 0.01
N LYS A 919 49.40 -0.25 -0.01
CA LYS A 919 49.78 0.67 -1.07
C LYS A 919 50.64 -0.02 -2.14
N ASP A 920 51.35 -1.10 -1.82
CA ASP A 920 52.34 -1.77 -2.64
C ASP A 920 52.09 -3.27 -2.81
N GLY A 921 51.07 -3.82 -2.18
CA GLY A 921 50.75 -5.25 -2.18
C GLY A 921 51.67 -6.11 -1.31
N LYS A 922 52.62 -5.53 -0.57
CA LYS A 922 53.60 -6.21 0.27
C LYS A 922 53.35 -5.97 1.73
N GLU A 923 53.24 -4.72 2.13
CA GLU A 923 52.91 -4.31 3.48
C GLU A 923 51.41 -4.14 3.63
N TRP A 924 50.81 -4.90 4.55
CA TRP A 924 49.35 -4.89 4.78
C TRP A 924 49.00 -4.34 6.16
N VAL A 925 48.01 -3.48 6.18
CA VAL A 925 47.45 -2.87 7.40
C VAL A 925 46.05 -3.39 7.59
N THR A 926 45.80 -4.07 8.70
CA THR A 926 44.45 -4.53 9.08
C THR A 926 43.56 -3.34 9.38
N LEU A 927 42.41 -3.27 8.74
CA LEU A 927 41.35 -2.31 9.02
C LEU A 927 40.45 -2.81 10.15
N TYR A 928 39.96 -4.04 9.99
CA TYR A 928 39.13 -4.70 11.00
C TYR A 928 39.14 -6.22 10.78
N GLU A 929 38.79 -6.91 11.85
CA GLU A 929 38.47 -8.32 11.88
C GLU A 929 37.16 -8.47 12.64
N ARG A 930 36.18 -9.17 12.09
CA ARG A 930 34.87 -9.32 12.70
C ARG A 930 34.13 -10.55 12.19
N GLU A 931 33.09 -10.92 12.91
CA GLU A 931 32.06 -11.83 12.45
C GLU A 931 30.77 -11.05 12.23
N CYS A 932 30.10 -11.28 11.12
CA CYS A 932 28.84 -10.62 10.79
C CYS A 932 27.93 -11.57 10.00
N THR A 933 26.64 -11.31 10.01
CA THR A 933 25.71 -11.97 9.08
C THR A 933 25.85 -11.40 7.68
N GLY A 934 25.44 -12.15 6.66
CA GLY A 934 25.45 -11.69 5.28
C GLY A 934 24.63 -10.41 5.05
N TRP A 935 23.71 -10.07 5.95
CA TRP A 935 22.91 -8.83 5.94
C TRP A 935 23.66 -7.57 6.39
N GLU A 936 24.82 -7.73 7.02
CA GLU A 936 25.58 -6.62 7.57
C GLU A 936 26.56 -6.05 6.54
N PHE A 937 26.05 -5.44 5.48
CA PHE A 937 26.83 -4.89 4.35
C PHE A 937 26.93 -3.35 4.37
N LYS A 938 26.86 -2.74 5.53
CA LYS A 938 27.06 -1.28 5.68
C LYS A 938 28.49 -0.90 5.30
N PRO A 939 28.70 0.32 4.68
CA PRO A 939 30.05 0.82 4.44
C PRO A 939 30.85 0.91 5.72
N MET A 940 32.07 0.42 5.67
CA MET A 940 33.06 0.48 6.75
C MET A 940 34.14 1.50 6.43
N THR A 941 34.56 2.29 7.43
CA THR A 941 35.58 3.32 7.28
C THR A 941 36.91 2.72 6.82
N VAL A 942 37.56 3.37 5.84
CA VAL A 942 38.90 3.07 5.36
C VAL A 942 39.81 4.24 5.62
N ASP A 943 39.47 5.45 5.16
CA ASP A 943 40.14 6.74 5.37
C ASP A 943 41.66 6.70 5.24
N ARG A 944 42.13 6.18 4.12
CA ARG A 944 43.58 6.12 3.78
C ARG A 944 43.84 5.96 2.27
N TYR A 945 45.13 6.15 1.87
CA TYR A 945 45.54 5.81 0.52
C TYR A 945 45.69 4.30 0.36
N VAL A 946 44.99 3.74 -0.63
CA VAL A 946 44.92 2.30 -0.93
C VAL A 946 45.20 2.06 -2.39
N LYS A 947 45.99 1.03 -2.69
CA LYS A 947 46.11 0.44 -4.01
C LYS A 947 45.48 -0.96 -4.05
N TYR A 948 45.59 -1.68 -2.93
CA TYR A 948 45.06 -3.03 -2.76
C TYR A 948 44.21 -3.15 -1.51
N LEU A 949 43.06 -3.86 -1.63
CA LEU A 949 42.26 -4.31 -0.48
C LEU A 949 42.29 -5.84 -0.49
N ARG A 950 42.55 -6.44 0.66
CA ARG A 950 42.51 -7.90 0.85
C ARG A 950 41.39 -8.24 1.84
N LEU A 951 40.45 -9.05 1.38
CA LEU A 951 39.46 -9.70 2.20
C LEU A 951 39.85 -11.14 2.45
N THR A 952 39.98 -11.55 3.70
CA THR A 952 40.20 -12.93 4.12
C THR A 952 38.95 -13.45 4.78
N ILE A 953 38.27 -14.45 4.22
CA ILE A 953 37.10 -15.11 4.84
C ILE A 953 37.65 -16.34 5.59
N GLU A 954 37.55 -16.26 6.93
CA GLU A 954 38.11 -17.26 7.86
C GLU A 954 37.07 -18.28 8.31
N GLY A 955 35.78 -17.97 8.20
CA GLY A 955 34.68 -18.81 8.63
C GLY A 955 33.38 -18.48 7.91
N VAL A 956 32.59 -19.51 7.64
CA VAL A 956 31.21 -19.43 7.14
C VAL A 956 30.39 -20.43 7.93
N SER A 957 29.26 -20.01 8.49
CA SER A 957 28.44 -20.92 9.31
C SER A 957 27.75 -22.04 8.50
N GLU A 958 27.48 -21.80 7.21
CA GLU A 958 26.82 -22.76 6.35
C GLU A 958 27.36 -22.73 4.90
N GLY A 959 27.66 -23.88 4.34
CA GLY A 959 28.01 -24.06 2.95
C GLY A 959 29.38 -23.52 2.56
N ARG A 960 29.50 -22.92 1.36
CA ARG A 960 30.73 -22.33 0.83
C ARG A 960 30.74 -20.84 0.98
N ALA A 961 31.93 -20.24 1.04
CA ALA A 961 32.05 -18.78 1.00
C ALA A 961 31.54 -18.21 -0.32
N GLY A 962 30.77 -17.15 -0.25
CA GLY A 962 30.26 -16.44 -1.41
C GLY A 962 30.13 -14.95 -1.16
N LEU A 963 30.36 -14.15 -2.20
CA LEU A 963 30.27 -12.70 -2.19
C LEU A 963 29.40 -12.21 -3.34
N GLY A 964 28.59 -11.18 -3.08
CA GLY A 964 27.85 -10.44 -4.12
C GLY A 964 28.63 -9.26 -4.66
N GLU A 965 29.24 -8.44 -3.79
CA GLU A 965 29.89 -7.21 -4.25
C GLU A 965 30.97 -6.73 -3.27
N ILE A 966 32.03 -6.14 -3.79
CA ILE A 966 32.99 -5.30 -3.07
C ILE A 966 33.07 -3.95 -3.74
N SER A 967 32.60 -2.91 -3.06
CA SER A 967 32.64 -1.53 -3.56
C SER A 967 33.57 -0.67 -2.70
N LEU A 968 34.34 0.20 -3.33
CA LEU A 968 35.24 1.18 -2.68
C LEU A 968 34.83 2.61 -3.05
N TYR A 969 34.87 3.52 -2.06
CA TYR A 969 34.39 4.88 -2.20
C TYR A 969 35.45 5.90 -1.80
#